data_7c1ffd95e1d9a0aa6583dc6da11e4caa
#
_entry.id   7c1ffd95e1d9a0aa6583dc6da11e4caa
#
_cell.length_a   1.000
_cell.length_b   1.000
_cell.length_c   1.000
_cell.angle_alpha   90.00
_cell.angle_beta   90.00
_cell.angle_gamma   90.00
#
_symmetry.space_group_name_H-M   'P 1'
#
loop_
_entity.id
_entity.type
_entity.pdbx_description
1 polymer ?
#
loop_
_entity_poly.entity_id
_entity_poly.type
_entity_poly.pdbx_seq_one_letter_code
_entity_poly.pdbx_strand_id
1 'polypeptide(L)'
;MNTTEARGPRPETSWRRAYAASALLVLLFHYRLALPGRALVSNDFRALFIALRAGLQQTLRDGDLPLWQRGMFLGYPVLGDIQFQIFNPLTWLTLPLDPARGVTVQSLLELCLCAVGMAFWMKQRGLRPMEGVFAGVAFALCLKQTVHLHHWTFAGSTCAWPWMLAGLDGFASSCRRRFLLLAAFSTAGTWIGSSPQMAWFGTGLAFLYALTLAATLRPVPPSGGVPEKKIIFFSAPRLAIIMVVPLGVALAAPLLLPVLELNALGPRGAGITYRFAASWSWPGRAVWDAMLLPRAWGGRPDYRGPMNYWEVQGYLGLLPMALLPLAPLRRRGLWLFAAVLALSIWLSFGANGWLDFHYWAFRLLPGYGGFRNPTRALMLAMFCAAVLAAEALGRLRDQPKLRQRLWLGLAALAAWVAVCAALPLGYWKEALRADALWAALLLLGTAAWAAFARKDWRWAALAIPLYLADVAVQTWDSPEIGLSSTEGRALEPLAAQMPASPQPRRLAVLLDWGESNNATYARGWEGVTGYGPTPIARVLRLFEATWHGHIRPTLQLNDDENFPRFRPDSPLVPLFGAPLVAASLDANLPPIAREGAVRLYPLPALPRVFWTGAWTALSDERSGPALPAAARGLWAVLPEPLAQPSGPQAGPVLAGQIEVHTNALRAQVTAPSDGLLVVLEPFFPGWRATLDGRPAPLLRADFTFMAVPVKAGSHVLELVYFPDKLLPGLLAALLSLALLTLLTTRVDSAPVGGYFPPP
;
A
#
# COMPACT_ATOMS: atom_id res chain seq x y z
N MET A 1 5.51 -55.72 -15.44
CA MET A 1 4.85 -54.90 -16.47
C MET A 1 4.25 -53.67 -15.81
N ASN A 2 5.03 -52.57 -15.77
CA ASN A 2 4.56 -51.29 -15.28
C ASN A 2 4.18 -50.45 -16.50
N THR A 3 2.92 -50.43 -16.85
CA THR A 3 2.38 -49.45 -17.81
C THR A 3 2.28 -48.10 -17.13
N THR A 4 3.32 -47.29 -17.25
CA THR A 4 3.22 -45.85 -17.08
C THR A 4 2.37 -45.33 -18.24
N GLU A 5 1.04 -45.28 -18.06
CA GLU A 5 0.17 -44.49 -18.93
C GLU A 5 0.71 -43.04 -18.97
N ALA A 6 1.27 -42.70 -20.11
CA ALA A 6 1.65 -41.31 -20.43
C ALA A 6 0.37 -40.46 -20.36
N ARG A 7 0.23 -39.68 -19.28
CA ARG A 7 -0.88 -38.76 -19.09
C ARG A 7 -0.85 -37.73 -20.20
N GLY A 8 -1.72 -37.88 -21.18
CA GLY A 8 -1.90 -36.87 -22.24
C GLY A 8 -2.17 -35.46 -21.69
N PRO A 9 -1.92 -34.41 -22.45
CA PRO A 9 -2.16 -33.04 -22.02
C PRO A 9 -3.62 -32.88 -21.60
N ARG A 10 -3.83 -32.38 -20.38
CA ARG A 10 -5.18 -32.14 -19.86
C ARG A 10 -5.87 -31.08 -20.72
N PRO A 11 -7.16 -31.26 -21.03
CA PRO A 11 -7.85 -30.35 -21.94
C PRO A 11 -7.82 -28.92 -21.37
N GLU A 12 -7.44 -27.96 -22.21
CA GLU A 12 -7.42 -26.50 -21.90
C GLU A 12 -8.75 -26.02 -21.31
N THR A 13 -9.86 -26.62 -21.72
CA THR A 13 -11.20 -26.34 -21.22
C THR A 13 -11.34 -26.53 -19.71
N SER A 14 -10.63 -27.51 -19.11
CA SER A 14 -10.67 -27.73 -17.65
C SER A 14 -10.00 -26.60 -16.86
N TRP A 15 -8.92 -26.04 -17.40
CA TRP A 15 -8.23 -24.89 -16.77
C TRP A 15 -9.01 -23.57 -16.93
N ARG A 16 -9.67 -23.35 -18.06
CA ARG A 16 -10.58 -22.20 -18.22
C ARG A 16 -11.69 -22.22 -17.16
N ARG A 17 -12.28 -23.41 -16.91
CA ARG A 17 -13.26 -23.58 -15.83
C ARG A 17 -12.65 -23.32 -14.45
N ALA A 18 -11.43 -23.76 -14.20
CA ALA A 18 -10.74 -23.50 -12.92
C ALA A 18 -10.49 -21.99 -12.69
N TYR A 19 -10.06 -21.26 -13.71
CA TYR A 19 -9.89 -19.80 -13.61
C TYR A 19 -11.22 -19.08 -13.33
N ALA A 20 -12.27 -19.45 -14.07
CA ALA A 20 -13.61 -18.91 -13.84
C ALA A 20 -14.13 -19.26 -12.43
N ALA A 21 -13.93 -20.51 -11.98
CA ALA A 21 -14.32 -20.93 -10.64
C ALA A 21 -13.55 -20.19 -9.56
N SER A 22 -12.24 -19.96 -9.72
CA SER A 22 -11.44 -19.21 -8.77
C SER A 22 -11.96 -17.77 -8.59
N ALA A 23 -12.24 -17.08 -9.69
CA ALA A 23 -12.81 -15.72 -9.64
C ALA A 23 -14.22 -15.72 -9.05
N LEU A 24 -15.08 -16.64 -9.49
CA LEU A 24 -16.46 -16.75 -9.02
C LEU A 24 -16.53 -17.01 -7.51
N LEU A 25 -15.68 -17.90 -6.98
CA LEU A 25 -15.65 -18.19 -5.54
C LEU A 25 -15.23 -16.97 -4.71
N VAL A 26 -14.31 -16.14 -5.21
CA VAL A 26 -13.96 -14.86 -4.56
C VAL A 26 -15.18 -13.92 -4.53
N LEU A 27 -15.89 -13.79 -5.65
CA LEU A 27 -17.08 -12.92 -5.72
C LEU A 27 -18.22 -13.45 -4.85
N LEU A 28 -18.45 -14.78 -4.83
CA LEU A 28 -19.45 -15.40 -3.98
C LEU A 28 -19.12 -15.27 -2.50
N PHE A 29 -17.84 -15.40 -2.13
CA PHE A 29 -17.40 -15.20 -0.75
C PHE A 29 -17.64 -13.75 -0.28
N HIS A 30 -17.36 -12.78 -1.13
CA HIS A 30 -17.60 -11.35 -0.89
C HIS A 30 -18.91 -10.85 -1.50
N TYR A 31 -19.96 -11.71 -1.65
CA TYR A 31 -21.20 -11.35 -2.34
C TYR A 31 -21.84 -10.07 -1.79
N ARG A 32 -21.74 -9.84 -0.47
CA ARG A 32 -22.28 -8.62 0.16
C ARG A 32 -21.64 -7.33 -0.41
N LEU A 33 -20.34 -7.36 -0.75
CA LEU A 33 -19.64 -6.26 -1.40
C LEU A 33 -19.89 -6.20 -2.91
N ALA A 34 -20.21 -7.34 -3.53
CA ALA A 34 -20.54 -7.40 -4.95
C ALA A 34 -21.91 -6.79 -5.27
N LEU A 35 -22.83 -6.70 -4.27
CA LEU A 35 -24.17 -6.12 -4.45
C LEU A 35 -24.10 -4.63 -4.84
N PRO A 36 -25.00 -4.15 -5.72
CA PRO A 36 -25.11 -2.74 -6.08
C PRO A 36 -25.32 -1.84 -4.86
N GLY A 37 -24.75 -0.65 -4.86
CA GLY A 37 -24.88 0.34 -3.80
C GLY A 37 -24.15 0.01 -2.49
N ARG A 38 -23.50 -1.15 -2.39
CA ARG A 38 -22.69 -1.52 -1.23
C ARG A 38 -21.21 -1.20 -1.47
N ALA A 39 -20.53 -0.75 -0.43
CA ALA A 39 -19.11 -0.45 -0.47
C ALA A 39 -18.43 -0.76 0.87
N LEU A 40 -17.12 -0.91 0.85
CA LEU A 40 -16.28 -0.86 2.04
C LEU A 40 -16.31 0.57 2.61
N VAL A 41 -16.53 0.69 3.92
CA VAL A 41 -16.64 2.01 4.58
C VAL A 41 -15.84 2.08 5.89
N SER A 42 -14.96 1.12 6.14
CA SER A 42 -14.21 1.07 7.40
C SER A 42 -12.95 1.94 7.39
N ASN A 43 -12.61 2.52 8.53
CA ASN A 43 -11.31 3.16 8.85
C ASN A 43 -10.66 3.92 7.67
N ASP A 44 -9.47 3.45 7.22
CA ASP A 44 -8.68 4.09 6.15
C ASP A 44 -9.44 4.17 4.82
N PHE A 45 -10.41 3.29 4.58
CA PHE A 45 -11.23 3.36 3.38
C PHE A 45 -12.00 4.69 3.35
N ARG A 46 -12.68 5.01 4.45
CA ARG A 46 -13.40 6.27 4.61
C ARG A 46 -12.46 7.46 4.74
N ALA A 47 -11.49 7.35 5.65
CA ALA A 47 -10.63 8.49 5.98
C ALA A 47 -9.69 8.91 4.84
N LEU A 48 -9.32 7.98 3.94
CA LEU A 48 -8.27 8.22 2.94
C LEU A 48 -8.70 7.81 1.53
N PHE A 49 -8.94 6.52 1.28
CA PHE A 49 -9.00 6.01 -0.09
C PHE A 49 -10.18 6.51 -0.91
N ILE A 50 -11.36 6.66 -0.28
CA ILE A 50 -12.54 7.25 -0.94
C ILE A 50 -12.26 8.72 -1.28
N ALA A 51 -11.66 9.47 -0.35
CA ALA A 51 -11.31 10.87 -0.58
C ALA A 51 -10.28 11.04 -1.70
N LEU A 52 -9.23 10.19 -1.74
CA LEU A 52 -8.25 10.21 -2.82
C LEU A 52 -8.90 9.94 -4.19
N ARG A 53 -9.82 8.96 -4.26
CA ARG A 53 -10.54 8.64 -5.49
C ARG A 53 -11.47 9.76 -5.92
N ALA A 54 -12.21 10.37 -4.99
CA ALA A 54 -13.11 11.48 -5.27
C ALA A 54 -12.35 12.72 -5.75
N GLY A 55 -11.25 13.06 -5.09
CA GLY A 55 -10.39 14.18 -5.50
C GLY A 55 -9.75 13.96 -6.87
N LEU A 56 -9.30 12.73 -7.17
CA LEU A 56 -8.81 12.37 -8.51
C LEU A 56 -9.89 12.56 -9.58
N GLN A 57 -11.11 12.10 -9.32
CA GLN A 57 -12.24 12.29 -10.23
C GLN A 57 -12.55 13.78 -10.45
N GLN A 58 -12.53 14.58 -9.37
CA GLN A 58 -12.78 16.01 -9.47
C GLN A 58 -11.70 16.72 -10.32
N THR A 59 -10.42 16.46 -10.05
CA THR A 59 -9.31 17.02 -10.83
C THR A 59 -9.46 16.75 -12.33
N LEU A 60 -9.85 15.52 -12.69
CA LEU A 60 -10.04 15.16 -14.10
C LEU A 60 -11.30 15.78 -14.73
N ARG A 61 -12.38 15.98 -13.94
CA ARG A 61 -13.59 16.71 -14.41
C ARG A 61 -13.29 18.18 -14.68
N ASP A 62 -12.38 18.76 -13.89
CA ASP A 62 -11.92 20.15 -14.08
C ASP A 62 -10.98 20.28 -15.29
N GLY A 63 -10.65 19.17 -15.97
CA GLY A 63 -9.79 19.12 -17.15
C GLY A 63 -8.28 19.15 -16.83
N ASP A 64 -7.92 19.03 -15.56
CA ASP A 64 -6.54 19.10 -15.09
C ASP A 64 -5.88 17.71 -15.00
N LEU A 65 -4.55 17.67 -15.19
CA LEU A 65 -3.76 16.48 -14.88
C LEU A 65 -3.56 16.39 -13.35
N PRO A 66 -3.64 15.20 -12.74
CA PRO A 66 -3.45 15.03 -11.31
C PRO A 66 -1.96 14.97 -10.95
N LEU A 67 -1.26 16.10 -10.99
CA LEU A 67 0.17 16.19 -10.63
C LEU A 67 0.38 16.76 -9.22
N TRP A 68 -0.40 17.78 -8.83
CA TRP A 68 -0.41 18.39 -7.52
C TRP A 68 -1.81 18.34 -6.93
N GLN A 69 -1.97 18.04 -5.66
CA GLN A 69 -3.24 18.12 -4.96
C GLN A 69 -3.17 19.20 -3.87
N ARG A 70 -4.27 19.92 -3.63
CA ARG A 70 -4.39 20.96 -2.60
C ARG A 70 -5.39 20.65 -1.51
N GLY A 71 -6.10 19.53 -1.63
CA GLY A 71 -7.17 19.16 -0.70
C GLY A 71 -6.71 18.63 0.65
N MET A 72 -5.41 18.42 0.85
CA MET A 72 -4.82 17.91 2.09
C MET A 72 -3.43 18.53 2.32
N PHE A 73 -3.09 18.82 3.59
CA PHE A 73 -1.76 19.26 4.01
C PHE A 73 -1.22 20.47 3.23
N LEU A 74 -2.08 21.44 2.87
CA LEU A 74 -1.78 22.58 1.99
C LEU A 74 -1.37 22.21 0.56
N GLY A 75 -1.24 20.96 0.26
CA GLY A 75 -0.85 20.42 -1.03
C GLY A 75 0.46 19.60 -1.01
N TYR A 76 0.52 18.61 -1.87
CA TYR A 76 1.71 17.79 -2.15
C TYR A 76 1.60 17.06 -3.50
N PRO A 77 2.71 16.51 -4.03
CA PRO A 77 2.71 15.85 -5.33
C PRO A 77 1.92 14.56 -5.35
N VAL A 78 0.97 14.43 -6.26
CA VAL A 78 0.12 13.23 -6.42
C VAL A 78 0.95 12.01 -6.82
N LEU A 79 1.91 12.14 -7.74
CA LEU A 79 2.78 11.03 -8.16
C LEU A 79 3.76 10.60 -7.06
N GLY A 80 3.98 11.44 -6.05
CA GLY A 80 4.80 11.09 -4.87
C GLY A 80 4.05 10.23 -3.86
N ASP A 81 2.72 10.24 -3.88
CA ASP A 81 1.91 9.40 -3.01
C ASP A 81 1.39 8.17 -3.76
N ILE A 82 2.03 7.06 -3.50
CA ILE A 82 1.73 5.78 -4.14
C ILE A 82 0.26 5.36 -3.97
N GLN A 83 -0.44 5.86 -2.94
CA GLN A 83 -1.82 5.46 -2.62
C GLN A 83 -2.87 6.01 -3.59
N PHE A 84 -2.54 7.01 -4.41
CA PHE A 84 -3.40 7.45 -5.50
C PHE A 84 -3.55 6.39 -6.60
N GLN A 85 -2.62 5.47 -6.71
CA GLN A 85 -2.61 4.39 -7.71
C GLN A 85 -2.78 4.87 -9.17
N ILE A 86 -2.20 5.99 -9.51
CA ILE A 86 -2.33 6.62 -10.85
C ILE A 86 -1.87 5.69 -11.98
N PHE A 87 -0.85 4.85 -11.72
CA PHE A 87 -0.35 3.91 -12.72
C PHE A 87 -1.06 2.55 -12.71
N ASN A 88 -2.02 2.31 -11.78
CA ASN A 88 -2.77 1.05 -11.74
C ASN A 88 -3.90 1.07 -12.79
N PRO A 89 -3.90 0.16 -13.81
CA PRO A 89 -4.94 0.13 -14.83
C PRO A 89 -6.35 -0.06 -14.27
N LEU A 90 -6.48 -0.78 -13.15
CA LEU A 90 -7.77 -1.01 -12.50
C LEU A 90 -8.36 0.27 -11.90
N THR A 91 -7.50 1.21 -11.49
CA THR A 91 -7.93 2.54 -11.06
C THR A 91 -8.72 3.23 -12.18
N TRP A 92 -8.18 3.25 -13.40
CA TRP A 92 -8.83 3.88 -14.55
C TRP A 92 -10.10 3.14 -14.99
N LEU A 93 -10.08 1.80 -14.93
CA LEU A 93 -11.25 0.98 -15.24
C LEU A 93 -12.43 1.26 -14.29
N THR A 94 -12.16 1.49 -13.01
CA THR A 94 -13.17 1.72 -11.97
C THR A 94 -13.43 3.19 -11.67
N LEU A 95 -12.70 4.10 -12.32
CA LEU A 95 -12.82 5.55 -12.13
C LEU A 95 -14.21 6.12 -12.43
N PRO A 96 -14.96 5.63 -13.45
CA PRO A 96 -16.31 6.14 -13.71
C PRO A 96 -17.35 5.83 -12.64
N LEU A 97 -17.06 4.89 -11.72
CA LEU A 97 -17.96 4.51 -10.63
C LEU A 97 -17.94 5.57 -9.51
N ASP A 98 -18.98 5.57 -8.67
CA ASP A 98 -18.92 6.29 -7.39
C ASP A 98 -17.61 5.96 -6.64
N PRO A 99 -16.94 6.93 -5.98
CA PRO A 99 -15.63 6.75 -5.39
C PRO A 99 -15.52 5.52 -4.48
N ALA A 100 -16.46 5.34 -3.54
CA ALA A 100 -16.47 4.22 -2.61
C ALA A 100 -16.71 2.89 -3.34
N ARG A 101 -17.62 2.89 -4.31
CA ARG A 101 -17.91 1.74 -5.14
C ARG A 101 -16.73 1.40 -6.06
N GLY A 102 -16.09 2.41 -6.64
CA GLY A 102 -14.92 2.25 -7.51
C GLY A 102 -13.77 1.55 -6.81
N VAL A 103 -13.41 2.00 -5.61
CA VAL A 103 -12.34 1.38 -4.80
C VAL A 103 -12.74 -0.04 -4.36
N THR A 104 -14.00 -0.27 -3.98
CA THR A 104 -14.51 -1.59 -3.60
C THR A 104 -14.45 -2.59 -4.75
N VAL A 105 -14.93 -2.21 -5.94
CA VAL A 105 -14.88 -3.05 -7.14
C VAL A 105 -13.44 -3.34 -7.54
N GLN A 106 -12.56 -2.35 -7.47
CA GLN A 106 -11.13 -2.56 -7.73
C GLN A 106 -10.53 -3.61 -6.78
N SER A 107 -10.80 -3.53 -5.46
CA SER A 107 -10.34 -4.52 -4.49
C SER A 107 -10.82 -5.94 -4.83
N LEU A 108 -12.09 -6.09 -5.23
CA LEU A 108 -12.64 -7.39 -5.65
C LEU A 108 -11.96 -7.92 -6.92
N LEU A 109 -11.70 -7.06 -7.91
CA LEU A 109 -10.97 -7.43 -9.12
C LEU A 109 -9.53 -7.86 -8.82
N GLU A 110 -8.85 -7.18 -7.92
CA GLU A 110 -7.50 -7.51 -7.45
C GLU A 110 -7.47 -8.89 -6.77
N LEU A 111 -8.44 -9.20 -5.90
CA LEU A 111 -8.58 -10.54 -5.30
C LEU A 111 -8.90 -11.61 -6.36
N CYS A 112 -9.75 -11.32 -7.33
CA CYS A 112 -10.01 -12.25 -8.45
C CYS A 112 -8.74 -12.52 -9.27
N LEU A 113 -7.97 -11.46 -9.60
CA LEU A 113 -6.69 -11.60 -10.29
C LEU A 113 -5.69 -12.41 -9.48
N CYS A 114 -5.68 -12.24 -8.16
CA CYS A 114 -4.88 -13.03 -7.23
C CYS A 114 -5.23 -14.53 -7.32
N ALA A 115 -6.51 -14.87 -7.19
CA ALA A 115 -6.98 -16.26 -7.21
C ALA A 115 -6.73 -16.92 -8.57
N VAL A 116 -7.01 -16.22 -9.67
CA VAL A 116 -6.74 -16.70 -11.04
C VAL A 116 -5.24 -16.87 -11.27
N GLY A 117 -4.43 -15.92 -10.81
CA GLY A 117 -2.97 -15.97 -10.90
C GLY A 117 -2.39 -17.19 -10.18
N MET A 118 -2.88 -17.48 -8.96
CA MET A 118 -2.50 -18.70 -8.23
C MET A 118 -2.86 -19.97 -9.02
N ALA A 119 -4.07 -20.06 -9.54
CA ALA A 119 -4.49 -21.22 -10.35
C ALA A 119 -3.64 -21.33 -11.64
N PHE A 120 -3.33 -20.22 -12.30
CA PHE A 120 -2.45 -20.18 -13.46
C PHE A 120 -1.03 -20.65 -13.12
N TRP A 121 -0.48 -20.19 -11.98
CA TRP A 121 0.84 -20.63 -11.54
C TRP A 121 0.86 -22.13 -11.18
N MET A 122 -0.17 -22.65 -10.51
CA MET A 122 -0.26 -24.08 -10.22
C MET A 122 -0.31 -24.92 -11.50
N LYS A 123 -0.90 -24.41 -12.60
CA LYS A 123 -0.80 -25.04 -13.93
C LYS A 123 0.65 -25.12 -14.41
N GLN A 124 1.44 -24.04 -14.28
CA GLN A 124 2.86 -24.05 -14.68
C GLN A 124 3.67 -25.05 -13.84
N ARG A 125 3.28 -25.28 -12.61
CA ARG A 125 3.88 -26.26 -11.71
C ARG A 125 3.43 -27.71 -11.99
N GLY A 126 2.53 -27.92 -12.94
CA GLY A 126 2.02 -29.22 -13.34
C GLY A 126 1.00 -29.83 -12.37
N LEU A 127 0.38 -29.03 -11.52
CA LEU A 127 -0.76 -29.45 -10.68
C LEU A 127 -2.03 -29.55 -11.53
N ARG A 128 -3.13 -30.00 -10.94
CA ARG A 128 -4.43 -30.13 -11.60
C ARG A 128 -5.31 -28.93 -11.35
N PRO A 129 -6.39 -28.74 -12.14
CA PRO A 129 -7.31 -27.61 -11.99
C PRO A 129 -7.84 -27.41 -10.58
N MET A 130 -8.15 -28.49 -9.86
CA MET A 130 -8.70 -28.44 -8.51
C MET A 130 -7.69 -27.88 -7.50
N GLU A 131 -6.44 -28.37 -7.51
CA GLU A 131 -5.37 -27.85 -6.66
C GLU A 131 -5.06 -26.37 -7.00
N GLY A 132 -5.25 -26.01 -8.28
CA GLY A 132 -5.17 -24.61 -8.72
C GLY A 132 -6.26 -23.74 -8.11
N VAL A 133 -7.52 -24.17 -8.12
CA VAL A 133 -8.63 -23.46 -7.47
C VAL A 133 -8.41 -23.39 -5.97
N PHE A 134 -7.99 -24.49 -5.32
CA PHE A 134 -7.69 -24.50 -3.90
C PHE A 134 -6.59 -23.49 -3.54
N ALA A 135 -5.48 -23.47 -4.27
CA ALA A 135 -4.42 -22.47 -4.06
C ALA A 135 -4.94 -21.04 -4.20
N GLY A 136 -5.78 -20.81 -5.22
CA GLY A 136 -6.40 -19.51 -5.50
C GLY A 136 -7.23 -19.01 -4.34
N VAL A 137 -8.19 -19.80 -3.86
CA VAL A 137 -9.04 -19.41 -2.73
C VAL A 137 -8.26 -19.37 -1.41
N ALA A 138 -7.29 -20.29 -1.22
CA ALA A 138 -6.49 -20.36 0.00
C ALA A 138 -5.64 -19.09 0.22
N PHE A 139 -5.17 -18.44 -0.82
CA PHE A 139 -4.43 -17.19 -0.68
C PHE A 139 -5.33 -15.96 -0.80
N ALA A 140 -6.17 -15.87 -1.84
CA ALA A 140 -6.99 -14.68 -2.06
C ALA A 140 -8.01 -14.42 -0.95
N LEU A 141 -8.47 -15.47 -0.27
CA LEU A 141 -9.47 -15.40 0.81
C LEU A 141 -8.90 -15.74 2.20
N CYS A 142 -7.56 -15.86 2.34
CA CYS A 142 -6.97 -16.06 3.66
C CYS A 142 -7.37 -14.94 4.63
N LEU A 143 -7.41 -15.25 5.93
CA LEU A 143 -7.87 -14.31 6.92
C LEU A 143 -7.12 -12.96 6.84
N LYS A 144 -5.78 -13.02 6.65
CA LYS A 144 -4.95 -11.80 6.54
C LYS A 144 -5.35 -10.90 5.35
N GLN A 145 -5.68 -11.48 4.19
CA GLN A 145 -6.19 -10.70 3.04
C GLN A 145 -7.57 -10.08 3.34
N THR A 146 -8.48 -10.89 3.89
CA THR A 146 -9.86 -10.48 4.11
C THR A 146 -9.98 -9.40 5.19
N VAL A 147 -9.25 -9.54 6.31
CA VAL A 147 -9.28 -8.53 7.36
C VAL A 147 -8.55 -7.25 6.98
N HIS A 148 -7.64 -7.31 6.00
CA HIS A 148 -6.92 -6.14 5.47
C HIS A 148 -7.59 -5.54 4.23
N LEU A 149 -8.81 -5.91 3.86
CA LEU A 149 -9.50 -5.25 2.74
C LEU A 149 -9.68 -3.75 2.96
N HIS A 150 -9.73 -3.27 4.19
CA HIS A 150 -9.72 -1.84 4.51
C HIS A 150 -8.37 -1.14 4.20
N HIS A 151 -7.29 -1.90 4.00
CA HIS A 151 -6.05 -1.45 3.40
C HIS A 151 -5.96 -1.99 1.97
N TRP A 152 -6.81 -1.54 1.08
CA TRP A 152 -6.97 -2.05 -0.29
C TRP A 152 -5.67 -2.22 -1.06
N THR A 153 -4.67 -1.38 -0.78
CA THR A 153 -3.33 -1.44 -1.40
C THR A 153 -2.61 -2.77 -1.17
N PHE A 154 -3.01 -3.54 -0.15
CA PHE A 154 -2.42 -4.87 0.07
C PHE A 154 -2.85 -5.84 -1.01
N ALA A 155 -4.15 -5.91 -1.33
CA ALA A 155 -4.65 -6.72 -2.43
C ALA A 155 -4.03 -6.29 -3.76
N GLY A 156 -3.92 -4.97 -4.02
CA GLY A 156 -3.29 -4.40 -5.21
C GLY A 156 -1.86 -4.89 -5.43
N SER A 157 -1.03 -4.93 -4.36
CA SER A 157 0.34 -5.41 -4.48
C SER A 157 0.44 -6.93 -4.51
N THR A 158 -0.33 -7.64 -3.69
CA THR A 158 -0.23 -9.11 -3.56
C THR A 158 -0.84 -9.86 -4.73
N CYS A 159 -1.79 -9.28 -5.46
CA CYS A 159 -2.39 -9.91 -6.63
C CYS A 159 -1.38 -10.21 -7.75
N ALA A 160 -0.29 -9.46 -7.83
CA ALA A 160 0.77 -9.65 -8.81
C ALA A 160 1.74 -10.80 -8.46
N TRP A 161 1.85 -11.21 -7.19
CA TRP A 161 2.81 -12.23 -6.75
C TRP A 161 2.70 -13.56 -7.49
N PRO A 162 1.52 -14.17 -7.63
CA PRO A 162 1.42 -15.43 -8.33
C PRO A 162 1.75 -15.34 -9.83
N TRP A 163 1.45 -14.21 -10.48
CA TRP A 163 1.78 -13.99 -11.88
C TRP A 163 3.28 -13.84 -12.10
N MET A 164 3.96 -13.15 -11.19
CA MET A 164 5.40 -12.99 -11.19
C MET A 164 6.11 -14.35 -11.10
N LEU A 165 5.70 -15.20 -10.16
CA LEU A 165 6.26 -16.53 -9.98
C LEU A 165 5.85 -17.50 -11.12
N ALA A 166 4.64 -17.38 -11.65
CA ALA A 166 4.22 -18.11 -12.85
C ALA A 166 5.08 -17.75 -14.07
N GLY A 167 5.47 -16.50 -14.21
CA GLY A 167 6.39 -16.06 -15.24
C GLY A 167 7.77 -16.71 -15.07
N LEU A 168 8.32 -16.75 -13.86
CA LEU A 168 9.60 -17.40 -13.58
C LEU A 168 9.56 -18.90 -13.86
N ASP A 169 8.56 -19.64 -13.36
CA ASP A 169 8.40 -21.08 -13.62
C ASP A 169 8.13 -21.38 -15.10
N GLY A 170 7.28 -20.59 -15.74
CA GLY A 170 6.97 -20.73 -17.15
C GLY A 170 8.18 -20.50 -18.04
N PHE A 171 9.04 -19.54 -17.69
CA PHE A 171 10.30 -19.32 -18.38
C PHE A 171 11.29 -20.46 -18.13
N ALA A 172 11.49 -20.85 -16.87
CA ALA A 172 12.39 -21.94 -16.52
C ALA A 172 12.04 -23.27 -17.20
N SER A 173 10.74 -23.51 -17.48
CA SER A 173 10.26 -24.73 -18.12
C SER A 173 10.21 -24.67 -19.66
N SER A 174 10.11 -23.50 -20.27
CA SER A 174 9.86 -23.37 -21.73
C SER A 174 10.80 -22.42 -22.46
N CYS A 175 11.59 -21.62 -21.76
CA CYS A 175 12.44 -20.54 -22.28
C CYS A 175 11.70 -19.53 -23.19
N ARG A 176 10.36 -19.44 -23.10
CA ARG A 176 9.58 -18.54 -23.94
C ARG A 176 9.58 -17.12 -23.38
N ARG A 177 9.93 -16.14 -24.22
CA ARG A 177 9.98 -14.69 -23.87
C ARG A 177 8.75 -14.15 -23.18
N ARG A 178 7.54 -14.62 -23.56
CA ARG A 178 6.29 -14.19 -22.95
C ARG A 178 6.24 -14.36 -21.42
N PHE A 179 6.93 -15.37 -20.90
CA PHE A 179 6.99 -15.63 -19.47
C PHE A 179 7.98 -14.70 -18.75
N LEU A 180 9.08 -14.30 -19.40
CA LEU A 180 9.94 -13.24 -18.86
C LEU A 180 9.19 -11.90 -18.81
N LEU A 181 8.46 -11.54 -19.87
CA LEU A 181 7.64 -10.34 -19.88
C LEU A 181 6.56 -10.40 -18.79
N LEU A 182 5.89 -11.55 -18.64
CA LEU A 182 4.93 -11.75 -17.55
C LEU A 182 5.57 -11.50 -16.17
N ALA A 183 6.75 -12.07 -15.91
CA ALA A 183 7.48 -11.86 -14.65
C ALA A 183 7.86 -10.39 -14.45
N ALA A 184 8.41 -9.70 -15.48
CA ALA A 184 8.81 -8.30 -15.39
C ALA A 184 7.61 -7.36 -15.13
N PHE A 185 6.55 -7.47 -15.93
CA PHE A 185 5.37 -6.62 -15.77
C PHE A 185 4.62 -6.91 -14.48
N SER A 186 4.58 -8.17 -14.01
CA SER A 186 3.99 -8.48 -12.71
C SER A 186 4.85 -7.97 -11.55
N THR A 187 6.18 -7.94 -11.71
CA THR A 187 7.07 -7.29 -10.72
C THR A 187 6.81 -5.79 -10.66
N ALA A 188 6.67 -5.12 -11.81
CA ALA A 188 6.23 -3.72 -11.83
C ALA A 188 4.84 -3.55 -11.18
N GLY A 189 3.91 -4.46 -11.51
CA GLY A 189 2.53 -4.48 -11.00
C GLY A 189 2.46 -4.54 -9.47
N THR A 190 3.36 -5.27 -8.81
CA THR A 190 3.37 -5.34 -7.34
C THR A 190 3.72 -3.98 -6.70
N TRP A 191 4.55 -3.15 -7.33
CA TRP A 191 4.85 -1.79 -6.88
C TRP A 191 3.72 -0.81 -7.22
N ILE A 192 3.15 -0.93 -8.41
CA ILE A 192 1.99 -0.15 -8.86
C ILE A 192 0.76 -0.41 -7.98
N GLY A 193 0.63 -1.60 -7.39
CA GLY A 193 -0.43 -1.96 -6.43
C GLY A 193 -0.39 -1.22 -5.09
N SER A 194 0.64 -0.40 -4.86
CA SER A 194 0.67 0.70 -3.88
C SER A 194 0.85 0.32 -2.42
N SER A 195 1.31 -0.88 -2.12
CA SER A 195 1.82 -1.22 -0.79
C SER A 195 3.32 -1.50 -0.85
N PRO A 196 4.19 -0.51 -0.52
CA PRO A 196 5.64 -0.68 -0.64
C PRO A 196 6.18 -1.87 0.15
N GLN A 197 5.63 -2.14 1.33
CA GLN A 197 6.05 -3.28 2.16
C GLN A 197 5.67 -4.62 1.52
N MET A 198 4.45 -4.75 0.97
CA MET A 198 4.04 -5.96 0.24
C MET A 198 4.84 -6.11 -1.06
N ALA A 199 5.07 -5.01 -1.78
CA ALA A 199 5.89 -5.02 -2.98
C ALA A 199 7.32 -5.48 -2.69
N TRP A 200 7.91 -5.01 -1.59
CA TRP A 200 9.23 -5.44 -1.13
C TRP A 200 9.28 -6.95 -0.82
N PHE A 201 8.28 -7.46 -0.07
CA PHE A 201 8.19 -8.89 0.25
C PHE A 201 8.07 -9.75 -1.01
N GLY A 202 7.14 -9.39 -1.90
CA GLY A 202 6.92 -10.14 -3.15
C GLY A 202 8.12 -10.11 -4.08
N THR A 203 8.75 -8.94 -4.26
CA THR A 203 9.95 -8.78 -5.08
C THR A 203 11.13 -9.57 -4.51
N GLY A 204 11.32 -9.54 -3.17
CA GLY A 204 12.34 -10.30 -2.47
C GLY A 204 12.16 -11.81 -2.66
N LEU A 205 10.92 -12.32 -2.47
CA LEU A 205 10.60 -13.73 -2.73
C LEU A 205 10.87 -14.12 -4.18
N ALA A 206 10.42 -13.30 -5.14
CA ALA A 206 10.63 -13.57 -6.56
C ALA A 206 12.12 -13.59 -6.92
N PHE A 207 12.91 -12.68 -6.36
CA PHE A 207 14.36 -12.64 -6.60
C PHE A 207 15.05 -13.88 -6.03
N LEU A 208 14.74 -14.28 -4.79
CA LEU A 208 15.28 -15.51 -4.20
C LEU A 208 14.84 -16.76 -4.99
N TYR A 209 13.60 -16.77 -5.48
CA TYR A 209 13.11 -17.86 -6.31
C TYR A 209 13.79 -17.89 -7.68
N ALA A 210 14.01 -16.74 -8.31
CA ALA A 210 14.76 -16.62 -9.56
C ALA A 210 16.19 -17.14 -9.40
N LEU A 211 16.88 -16.82 -8.30
CA LEU A 211 18.20 -17.40 -7.98
C LEU A 211 18.15 -18.91 -7.83
N THR A 212 17.14 -19.44 -7.13
CA THR A 212 16.93 -20.88 -6.93
C THR A 212 16.72 -21.59 -8.27
N LEU A 213 15.88 -21.02 -9.15
CA LEU A 213 15.64 -21.56 -10.48
C LEU A 213 16.91 -21.48 -11.35
N ALA A 214 17.62 -20.36 -11.36
CA ALA A 214 18.86 -20.19 -12.10
C ALA A 214 19.92 -21.21 -11.68
N ALA A 215 20.03 -21.54 -10.39
CA ALA A 215 20.95 -22.56 -9.89
C ALA A 215 20.59 -23.98 -10.38
N THR A 216 19.30 -24.24 -10.62
CA THR A 216 18.80 -25.56 -11.06
C THR A 216 18.72 -25.73 -12.57
N LEU A 217 18.74 -24.63 -13.34
CA LEU A 217 18.76 -24.67 -14.80
C LEU A 217 20.02 -25.39 -15.30
N ARG A 218 19.85 -26.44 -16.11
CA ARG A 218 20.96 -27.15 -16.74
C ARG A 218 21.20 -26.59 -18.14
N PRO A 219 22.44 -26.33 -18.56
CA PRO A 219 22.72 -25.96 -19.94
C PRO A 219 22.37 -27.15 -20.85
N VAL A 220 21.77 -26.86 -22.01
CA VAL A 220 21.63 -27.87 -23.08
C VAL A 220 23.00 -28.00 -23.71
N PRO A 221 23.61 -29.21 -23.77
CA PRO A 221 24.83 -29.39 -24.53
C PRO A 221 24.57 -29.10 -26.01
N PRO A 222 25.45 -28.37 -26.69
CA PRO A 222 25.38 -28.31 -28.14
C PRO A 222 25.39 -29.72 -28.70
N SER A 223 24.55 -29.99 -29.71
CA SER A 223 24.44 -31.28 -30.34
C SER A 223 25.84 -31.75 -30.80
N GLY A 224 26.43 -32.74 -30.12
CA GLY A 224 27.70 -33.39 -30.48
C GLY A 224 28.94 -33.04 -29.65
N GLY A 225 28.88 -32.25 -28.61
CA GLY A 225 30.04 -31.85 -27.81
C GLY A 225 30.02 -32.36 -26.37
N VAL A 226 31.19 -32.73 -25.83
CA VAL A 226 31.41 -33.01 -24.39
C VAL A 226 31.16 -31.75 -23.61
N PRO A 227 30.41 -31.78 -22.48
CA PRO A 227 30.16 -30.55 -21.71
C PRO A 227 31.48 -30.01 -21.15
N GLU A 228 31.95 -28.88 -21.66
CA GLU A 228 33.01 -28.12 -21.02
C GLU A 228 32.54 -27.65 -19.64
N LYS A 229 33.22 -28.12 -18.61
CA LYS A 229 32.94 -27.79 -17.20
C LYS A 229 33.16 -26.32 -16.81
N LYS A 230 33.62 -25.49 -17.73
CA LYS A 230 33.95 -24.07 -17.47
C LYS A 230 32.90 -23.13 -18.06
N ILE A 231 32.38 -22.21 -17.23
CA ILE A 231 31.55 -21.06 -17.57
C ILE A 231 30.03 -21.35 -17.63
N ILE A 232 29.48 -22.00 -16.62
CA ILE A 232 28.05 -22.33 -16.60
C ILE A 232 27.19 -21.25 -15.89
N PHE A 233 27.81 -20.34 -15.14
CA PHE A 233 27.07 -19.36 -14.31
C PHE A 233 26.44 -18.21 -15.13
N PHE A 234 26.99 -17.87 -16.28
CA PHE A 234 26.54 -16.74 -17.13
C PHE A 234 25.85 -17.14 -18.43
N SER A 235 25.12 -18.27 -18.45
CA SER A 235 24.30 -18.58 -19.63
C SER A 235 23.17 -17.56 -19.77
N ALA A 236 22.84 -17.16 -21.01
CA ALA A 236 21.81 -16.14 -21.28
C ALA A 236 20.46 -16.42 -20.56
N PRO A 237 19.93 -17.66 -20.48
CA PRO A 237 18.70 -17.94 -19.74
C PRO A 237 18.83 -17.73 -18.22
N ARG A 238 19.97 -18.04 -17.60
CA ARG A 238 20.21 -17.82 -16.18
C ARG A 238 20.30 -16.33 -15.84
N LEU A 239 21.04 -15.59 -16.66
CA LEU A 239 21.11 -14.13 -16.51
C LEU A 239 19.73 -13.51 -16.69
N ALA A 240 18.96 -13.93 -17.69
CA ALA A 240 17.63 -13.41 -17.97
C ALA A 240 16.67 -13.62 -16.80
N ILE A 241 16.65 -14.84 -16.20
CA ILE A 241 15.74 -15.12 -15.08
C ILE A 241 16.10 -14.37 -13.79
N ILE A 242 17.39 -14.07 -13.58
CA ILE A 242 17.84 -13.26 -12.43
C ILE A 242 17.53 -11.79 -12.68
N MET A 243 17.85 -11.28 -13.88
CA MET A 243 17.72 -9.86 -14.20
C MET A 243 16.28 -9.39 -14.40
N VAL A 244 15.36 -10.31 -14.68
CA VAL A 244 13.94 -9.96 -14.93
C VAL A 244 13.27 -9.27 -13.73
N VAL A 245 13.68 -9.62 -12.50
CA VAL A 245 13.09 -9.02 -11.29
C VAL A 245 13.58 -7.57 -11.10
N PRO A 246 14.90 -7.25 -11.07
CA PRO A 246 15.33 -5.86 -10.96
C PRO A 246 14.88 -5.00 -12.15
N LEU A 247 14.85 -5.54 -13.37
CA LEU A 247 14.30 -4.83 -14.53
C LEU A 247 12.79 -4.59 -14.37
N GLY A 248 12.05 -5.54 -13.80
CA GLY A 248 10.63 -5.34 -13.46
C GLY A 248 10.41 -4.22 -12.44
N VAL A 249 11.28 -4.09 -11.44
CA VAL A 249 11.25 -2.93 -10.52
C VAL A 249 11.54 -1.63 -11.27
N ALA A 250 12.53 -1.62 -12.16
CA ALA A 250 12.90 -0.45 -12.96
C ALA A 250 11.78 -0.02 -13.93
N LEU A 251 10.91 -0.92 -14.38
CA LEU A 251 9.69 -0.57 -15.13
C LEU A 251 8.71 0.29 -14.32
N ALA A 252 8.71 0.18 -12.98
CA ALA A 252 7.90 1.00 -12.10
C ALA A 252 8.56 2.34 -11.73
N ALA A 253 9.74 2.68 -12.28
CA ALA A 253 10.47 3.90 -11.94
C ALA A 253 9.69 5.21 -12.14
N PRO A 254 8.76 5.36 -13.11
CA PRO A 254 7.93 6.56 -13.23
C PRO A 254 7.07 6.84 -11.99
N LEU A 255 6.71 5.80 -11.23
CA LEU A 255 6.07 5.89 -9.93
C LEU A 255 7.10 5.99 -8.80
N LEU A 256 8.10 5.10 -8.80
CA LEU A 256 9.01 4.95 -7.67
C LEU A 256 9.91 6.16 -7.44
N LEU A 257 10.39 6.84 -8.49
CA LEU A 257 11.27 7.99 -8.30
C LEU A 257 10.57 9.19 -7.66
N PRO A 258 9.36 9.62 -8.10
CA PRO A 258 8.55 10.61 -7.35
C PRO A 258 8.23 10.19 -5.91
N VAL A 259 7.91 8.91 -5.68
CA VAL A 259 7.64 8.37 -4.32
C VAL A 259 8.89 8.49 -3.43
N LEU A 260 10.06 8.14 -3.94
CA LEU A 260 11.32 8.27 -3.19
C LEU A 260 11.65 9.74 -2.89
N GLU A 261 11.38 10.66 -3.81
CA GLU A 261 11.57 12.11 -3.61
C GLU A 261 10.65 12.63 -2.49
N LEU A 262 9.35 12.32 -2.55
CA LEU A 262 8.42 12.73 -1.49
C LEU A 262 8.77 12.07 -0.15
N ASN A 263 9.14 10.79 -0.15
CA ASN A 263 9.54 10.09 1.07
C ASN A 263 10.79 10.74 1.71
N ALA A 264 11.78 11.15 0.90
CA ALA A 264 12.98 11.84 1.39
C ALA A 264 12.66 13.20 2.03
N LEU A 265 11.63 13.90 1.54
CA LEU A 265 11.14 15.18 2.07
C LEU A 265 9.99 15.00 3.08
N GLY A 266 9.55 13.77 3.29
CA GLY A 266 8.48 13.40 4.20
C GLY A 266 8.96 13.08 5.61
N PRO A 267 8.03 12.72 6.51
CA PRO A 267 8.34 12.44 7.92
C PRO A 267 9.32 11.29 8.14
N ARG A 268 9.44 10.39 7.18
CA ARG A 268 10.35 9.23 7.21
C ARG A 268 11.67 9.45 6.50
N GLY A 269 11.89 10.63 5.92
CA GLY A 269 13.08 10.94 5.12
C GLY A 269 14.39 10.86 5.90
N ALA A 270 14.38 11.22 7.18
CA ALA A 270 15.51 11.07 8.08
C ALA A 270 15.70 9.63 8.61
N GLY A 271 14.89 8.66 8.14
CA GLY A 271 14.78 7.32 8.69
C GLY A 271 13.76 7.23 9.83
N ILE A 272 13.43 6.01 10.23
CA ILE A 272 12.56 5.74 11.36
C ILE A 272 13.33 5.06 12.48
N THR A 273 12.89 5.24 13.73
CA THR A 273 13.50 4.56 14.87
C THR A 273 13.14 3.09 14.87
N TYR A 274 13.99 2.24 15.45
CA TYR A 274 13.67 0.83 15.60
C TYR A 274 12.39 0.62 16.42
N ARG A 275 12.17 1.43 17.47
CA ARG A 275 10.94 1.38 18.27
C ARG A 275 9.68 1.59 17.40
N PHE A 276 9.71 2.56 16.48
CA PHE A 276 8.62 2.78 15.53
C PHE A 276 8.51 1.64 14.51
N ALA A 277 9.62 1.11 13.98
CA ALA A 277 9.62 -0.02 13.06
C ALA A 277 9.05 -1.29 13.71
N ALA A 278 9.36 -1.52 14.98
CA ALA A 278 8.89 -2.66 15.78
C ALA A 278 7.48 -2.46 16.37
N SER A 279 6.83 -1.33 16.12
CA SER A 279 5.43 -1.16 16.53
C SER A 279 4.58 -2.26 15.89
N TRP A 280 3.55 -2.71 16.62
CA TRP A 280 2.71 -3.83 16.17
C TRP A 280 3.48 -5.17 16.03
N SER A 281 4.51 -5.38 16.84
CA SER A 281 5.17 -6.68 17.01
C SER A 281 4.20 -7.71 17.55
N TRP A 282 4.19 -8.91 16.97
CA TRP A 282 3.27 -9.96 17.36
C TRP A 282 3.46 -10.35 18.82
N PRO A 283 2.44 -10.36 19.68
CA PRO A 283 2.59 -10.67 21.10
C PRO A 283 2.94 -12.15 21.30
N GLY A 284 4.04 -12.44 21.99
CA GLY A 284 4.64 -13.77 22.07
C GLY A 284 3.71 -14.91 22.48
N ARG A 285 2.76 -14.66 23.41
CA ARG A 285 1.81 -15.68 23.87
C ARG A 285 0.59 -15.83 22.93
N ALA A 286 0.11 -14.73 22.33
CA ALA A 286 -1.09 -14.69 21.51
C ALA A 286 -0.89 -15.31 20.11
N VAL A 287 0.35 -15.66 19.74
CA VAL A 287 0.69 -16.18 18.43
C VAL A 287 0.00 -17.49 18.12
N TRP A 288 0.10 -18.43 19.05
CA TRP A 288 -0.42 -19.78 18.82
C TRP A 288 -1.94 -19.77 18.70
N ASP A 289 -2.59 -18.87 19.45
CA ASP A 289 -4.03 -18.75 19.43
C ASP A 289 -4.51 -18.06 18.14
N ALA A 290 -3.89 -16.95 17.77
CA ALA A 290 -4.19 -16.25 16.53
C ALA A 290 -3.94 -17.09 15.27
N MET A 291 -3.08 -18.12 15.35
CA MET A 291 -2.86 -19.08 14.26
C MET A 291 -3.89 -20.20 14.21
N LEU A 292 -4.53 -20.58 15.33
CA LEU A 292 -5.44 -21.71 15.43
C LEU A 292 -6.86 -21.32 15.83
N LEU A 293 -6.98 -20.30 16.67
CA LEU A 293 -8.22 -19.82 17.26
C LEU A 293 -8.29 -18.29 17.08
N PRO A 294 -8.51 -17.81 15.84
CA PRO A 294 -8.40 -16.39 15.51
C PRO A 294 -9.42 -15.49 16.21
N ARG A 295 -10.48 -16.05 16.78
CA ARG A 295 -11.52 -15.35 17.53
C ARG A 295 -11.44 -15.55 19.04
N ALA A 296 -10.37 -16.15 19.56
CA ALA A 296 -10.19 -16.36 21.01
C ALA A 296 -10.25 -15.06 21.84
N TRP A 297 -9.98 -13.92 21.19
CA TRP A 297 -10.08 -12.57 21.76
C TRP A 297 -11.35 -11.82 21.35
N GLY A 298 -12.30 -12.50 20.72
CA GLY A 298 -13.48 -11.93 20.08
C GLY A 298 -13.26 -11.61 18.60
N GLY A 299 -14.38 -11.42 17.88
CA GLY A 299 -14.40 -10.91 16.51
C GLY A 299 -14.64 -9.40 16.48
N ARG A 300 -14.67 -8.78 15.31
CA ARG A 300 -15.17 -7.42 15.18
C ARG A 300 -16.70 -7.42 15.42
N PRO A 301 -17.28 -6.43 16.13
CA PRO A 301 -16.64 -5.25 16.76
C PRO A 301 -16.08 -5.50 18.17
N ASP A 302 -16.29 -6.68 18.74
CA ASP A 302 -16.07 -6.98 20.16
C ASP A 302 -14.66 -7.48 20.49
N TYR A 303 -13.67 -7.18 19.66
CA TYR A 303 -12.29 -7.60 19.87
C TYR A 303 -11.69 -6.97 21.12
N ARG A 304 -11.11 -7.80 22.02
CA ARG A 304 -10.51 -7.41 23.31
C ARG A 304 -9.04 -7.84 23.43
N GLY A 305 -8.45 -8.28 22.32
CA GLY A 305 -7.07 -8.73 22.30
C GLY A 305 -6.04 -7.60 22.25
N PRO A 306 -4.75 -7.95 22.29
CA PRO A 306 -3.66 -6.99 22.10
C PRO A 306 -3.66 -6.48 20.68
N MET A 307 -3.21 -5.23 20.48
CA MET A 307 -3.15 -4.58 19.18
C MET A 307 -4.57 -4.41 18.57
N ASN A 308 -4.63 -4.11 17.27
CA ASN A 308 -5.90 -4.17 16.58
C ASN A 308 -6.14 -5.54 15.93
N TYR A 309 -7.41 -5.85 15.69
CA TYR A 309 -7.85 -7.16 15.20
C TYR A 309 -7.12 -7.61 13.92
N TRP A 310 -6.97 -6.72 12.95
CA TRP A 310 -6.41 -7.08 11.64
C TRP A 310 -4.89 -7.29 11.65
N GLU A 311 -4.15 -6.61 12.53
CA GLU A 311 -2.69 -6.79 12.59
C GLU A 311 -2.31 -8.09 13.30
N VAL A 312 -3.06 -8.51 14.33
CA VAL A 312 -2.75 -9.73 15.08
C VAL A 312 -3.04 -11.01 14.29
N GLN A 313 -3.95 -10.97 13.31
CA GLN A 313 -4.41 -12.15 12.61
C GLN A 313 -3.31 -12.85 11.81
N GLY A 314 -3.11 -14.15 12.12
CA GLY A 314 -2.16 -15.05 11.47
C GLY A 314 -2.77 -16.40 11.07
N TYR A 315 -4.09 -16.50 10.97
CA TYR A 315 -4.79 -17.75 10.69
C TYR A 315 -4.68 -18.19 9.24
N LEU A 316 -4.16 -19.38 9.03
CA LEU A 316 -3.98 -20.01 7.72
C LEU A 316 -5.20 -20.83 7.26
N GLY A 317 -6.09 -21.16 8.18
CA GLY A 317 -7.08 -22.21 8.00
C GLY A 317 -6.56 -23.57 8.49
N LEU A 318 -7.42 -24.35 9.13
CA LEU A 318 -7.03 -25.65 9.72
C LEU A 318 -6.61 -26.67 8.66
N LEU A 319 -7.33 -26.71 7.52
CA LEU A 319 -7.00 -27.62 6.43
C LEU A 319 -5.63 -27.31 5.79
N PRO A 320 -5.29 -26.08 5.37
CA PRO A 320 -3.94 -25.75 4.93
C PRO A 320 -2.87 -26.12 5.96
N MET A 321 -3.09 -25.82 7.24
CA MET A 321 -2.12 -26.16 8.30
C MET A 321 -1.87 -27.66 8.42
N ALA A 322 -2.93 -28.46 8.36
CA ALA A 322 -2.80 -29.93 8.39
C ALA A 322 -2.04 -30.48 7.16
N LEU A 323 -2.08 -29.79 6.02
CA LEU A 323 -1.41 -30.16 4.79
C LEU A 323 0.08 -29.76 4.76
N LEU A 324 0.51 -28.70 5.47
CA LEU A 324 1.89 -28.18 5.41
C LEU A 324 2.98 -29.25 5.62
N PRO A 325 2.88 -30.19 6.63
CA PRO A 325 3.91 -31.21 6.85
C PRO A 325 4.05 -32.22 5.71
N LEU A 326 3.08 -32.22 4.77
CA LEU A 326 3.04 -33.16 3.65
C LEU A 326 3.66 -32.57 2.37
N ALA A 327 4.04 -31.30 2.39
CA ALA A 327 4.59 -30.62 1.23
C ALA A 327 5.88 -31.30 0.72
N PRO A 328 6.02 -31.49 -0.60
CA PRO A 328 7.20 -32.13 -1.19
C PRO A 328 8.37 -31.16 -1.32
N LEU A 329 9.03 -30.82 -0.22
CA LEU A 329 10.04 -29.75 -0.14
C LEU A 329 11.20 -29.86 -1.14
N ARG A 330 11.51 -31.08 -1.62
CA ARG A 330 12.57 -31.31 -2.63
C ARG A 330 12.13 -30.95 -4.05
N ARG A 331 10.82 -30.71 -4.28
CA ARG A 331 10.28 -30.44 -5.62
C ARG A 331 10.38 -28.95 -5.95
N ARG A 332 10.99 -28.60 -7.09
CA ARG A 332 10.99 -27.24 -7.69
C ARG A 332 11.13 -26.11 -6.69
N GLY A 333 12.12 -26.18 -5.78
CA GLY A 333 12.42 -25.09 -4.83
C GLY A 333 11.37 -24.86 -3.73
N LEU A 334 10.46 -25.80 -3.44
CA LEU A 334 9.46 -25.66 -2.35
C LEU A 334 10.09 -25.51 -0.97
N TRP A 335 11.33 -25.98 -0.78
CA TRP A 335 12.11 -25.72 0.44
C TRP A 335 12.26 -24.22 0.72
N LEU A 336 12.39 -23.39 -0.34
CA LEU A 336 12.47 -21.92 -0.19
C LEU A 336 11.15 -21.37 0.39
N PHE A 337 9.99 -21.84 -0.11
CA PHE A 337 8.70 -21.39 0.43
C PHE A 337 8.50 -21.81 1.88
N ALA A 338 8.98 -23.00 2.28
CA ALA A 338 8.97 -23.44 3.67
C ALA A 338 9.91 -22.57 4.55
N ALA A 339 11.10 -22.27 4.05
CA ALA A 339 12.04 -21.40 4.75
C ALA A 339 11.48 -19.96 4.89
N VAL A 340 10.92 -19.41 3.81
CA VAL A 340 10.31 -18.07 3.83
C VAL A 340 9.08 -18.03 4.72
N LEU A 341 8.25 -19.09 4.76
CA LEU A 341 7.14 -19.22 5.70
C LEU A 341 7.64 -19.10 7.15
N ALA A 342 8.65 -19.89 7.53
CA ALA A 342 9.22 -19.90 8.88
C ALA A 342 9.85 -18.55 9.23
N LEU A 343 10.63 -17.97 8.31
CA LEU A 343 11.27 -16.66 8.50
C LEU A 343 10.25 -15.53 8.59
N SER A 344 9.17 -15.58 7.85
CA SER A 344 8.10 -14.58 7.90
C SER A 344 7.33 -14.62 9.22
N ILE A 345 7.07 -15.82 9.75
CA ILE A 345 6.49 -16.00 11.08
C ILE A 345 7.46 -15.43 12.14
N TRP A 346 8.74 -15.79 12.06
CA TRP A 346 9.75 -15.29 13.00
C TRP A 346 9.88 -13.76 12.94
N LEU A 347 9.93 -13.18 11.73
CA LEU A 347 9.98 -11.73 11.51
C LEU A 347 8.77 -11.02 12.13
N SER A 348 7.59 -11.67 12.11
CA SER A 348 6.34 -11.10 12.62
C SER A 348 6.33 -10.88 14.13
N PHE A 349 7.15 -11.61 14.88
CA PHE A 349 7.32 -11.38 16.30
C PHE A 349 7.94 -10.02 16.61
N GLY A 350 8.63 -9.39 15.65
CA GLY A 350 9.27 -8.10 15.85
C GLY A 350 10.20 -8.12 17.06
N ALA A 351 10.10 -7.10 17.92
CA ALA A 351 10.87 -6.98 19.14
C ALA A 351 10.54 -8.06 20.22
N ASN A 352 9.42 -8.77 20.05
CA ASN A 352 9.02 -9.86 20.97
C ASN A 352 9.63 -11.22 20.57
N GLY A 353 10.34 -11.27 19.43
CA GLY A 353 10.90 -12.49 18.90
C GLY A 353 12.22 -12.91 19.52
N TRP A 354 12.49 -14.22 19.55
CA TRP A 354 13.77 -14.75 19.94
C TRP A 354 14.89 -14.21 19.04
N LEU A 355 16.02 -13.75 19.59
CA LEU A 355 17.15 -13.09 18.94
C LEU A 355 16.80 -11.79 18.22
N ASP A 356 15.61 -11.24 18.43
CA ASP A 356 15.12 -10.04 17.75
C ASP A 356 15.49 -10.01 16.25
N PHE A 357 15.04 -11.03 15.51
CA PHE A 357 15.33 -11.18 14.09
C PHE A 357 14.90 -9.96 13.27
N HIS A 358 13.85 -9.27 13.72
CA HIS A 358 13.37 -8.04 13.10
C HIS A 358 14.40 -6.89 13.20
N TYR A 359 15.14 -6.79 14.33
CA TYR A 359 16.20 -5.80 14.47
C TYR A 359 17.31 -6.02 13.44
N TRP A 360 17.73 -7.26 13.23
CA TRP A 360 18.74 -7.57 12.22
C TRP A 360 18.22 -7.32 10.80
N ALA A 361 16.97 -7.67 10.51
CA ALA A 361 16.33 -7.34 9.23
C ALA A 361 16.27 -5.82 9.01
N PHE A 362 15.88 -5.06 10.03
CA PHE A 362 15.82 -3.60 10.02
C PHE A 362 17.20 -2.97 9.71
N ARG A 363 18.28 -3.53 10.25
CA ARG A 363 19.63 -2.99 10.07
C ARG A 363 20.31 -3.44 8.78
N LEU A 364 20.07 -4.65 8.32
CA LEU A 364 20.89 -5.29 7.29
C LEU A 364 20.17 -5.43 5.93
N LEU A 365 18.83 -5.52 5.92
CA LEU A 365 18.12 -5.72 4.66
C LEU A 365 17.86 -4.38 3.96
N PRO A 366 18.36 -4.19 2.71
CA PRO A 366 18.20 -2.93 1.98
C PRO A 366 16.72 -2.55 1.83
N GLY A 367 16.37 -1.32 2.25
CA GLY A 367 15.02 -0.76 2.16
C GLY A 367 14.04 -1.25 3.22
N TYR A 368 14.33 -2.34 3.94
CA TYR A 368 13.43 -2.86 4.98
C TYR A 368 13.31 -1.91 6.18
N GLY A 369 14.39 -1.22 6.53
CA GLY A 369 14.43 -0.25 7.64
C GLY A 369 13.48 0.96 7.49
N GLY A 370 12.78 1.11 6.37
CA GLY A 370 11.74 2.13 6.18
C GLY A 370 10.33 1.65 6.55
N PHE A 371 10.15 0.37 6.89
CA PHE A 371 8.84 -0.21 7.18
C PHE A 371 8.58 -0.37 8.67
N ARG A 372 7.30 -0.31 9.03
CA ARG A 372 6.79 -0.63 10.36
C ARG A 372 5.87 -1.86 10.30
N ASN A 373 5.36 -2.32 11.43
CA ASN A 373 4.40 -3.41 11.55
C ASN A 373 4.97 -4.75 11.04
N PRO A 374 5.84 -5.39 11.83
CA PRO A 374 6.45 -6.68 11.46
C PRO A 374 5.41 -7.79 11.22
N THR A 375 4.23 -7.75 11.85
CA THR A 375 3.11 -8.70 11.63
C THR A 375 2.63 -8.74 10.18
N ARG A 376 2.91 -7.73 9.37
CA ARG A 376 2.59 -7.72 7.94
C ARG A 376 3.37 -8.78 7.14
N ALA A 377 4.48 -9.27 7.67
CA ALA A 377 5.19 -10.41 7.09
C ALA A 377 4.35 -11.70 7.09
N LEU A 378 3.30 -11.79 7.92
CA LEU A 378 2.33 -12.91 7.86
C LEU A 378 1.63 -13.00 6.51
N MET A 379 1.48 -11.92 5.75
CA MET A 379 0.94 -11.99 4.39
C MET A 379 1.81 -12.88 3.49
N LEU A 380 3.13 -12.75 3.61
CA LEU A 380 4.08 -13.61 2.89
C LEU A 380 4.03 -15.05 3.40
N ALA A 381 3.85 -15.25 4.71
CA ALA A 381 3.64 -16.56 5.29
C ALA A 381 2.37 -17.24 4.73
N MET A 382 1.23 -16.50 4.65
CA MET A 382 -0.02 -17.03 4.06
C MET A 382 0.17 -17.44 2.60
N PHE A 383 0.87 -16.63 1.81
CA PHE A 383 1.18 -16.97 0.42
C PHE A 383 1.97 -18.27 0.31
N CYS A 384 3.07 -18.37 1.05
CA CYS A 384 3.91 -19.57 1.06
C CYS A 384 3.13 -20.81 1.51
N ALA A 385 2.29 -20.67 2.54
CA ALA A 385 1.48 -21.74 3.07
C ALA A 385 0.42 -22.24 2.06
N ALA A 386 -0.25 -21.32 1.34
CA ALA A 386 -1.21 -21.70 0.30
C ALA A 386 -0.55 -22.53 -0.82
N VAL A 387 0.67 -22.15 -1.23
CA VAL A 387 1.46 -22.89 -2.21
C VAL A 387 1.82 -24.30 -1.72
N LEU A 388 2.38 -24.38 -0.50
CA LEU A 388 2.79 -25.64 0.12
C LEU A 388 1.59 -26.59 0.33
N ALA A 389 0.46 -26.06 0.77
CA ALA A 389 -0.77 -26.82 0.98
C ALA A 389 -1.35 -27.37 -0.35
N ALA A 390 -1.35 -26.56 -1.41
CA ALA A 390 -1.80 -27.01 -2.73
C ALA A 390 -0.92 -28.13 -3.32
N GLU A 391 0.39 -28.00 -3.18
CA GLU A 391 1.35 -29.05 -3.59
C GLU A 391 1.18 -30.33 -2.75
N ALA A 392 0.94 -30.18 -1.44
CA ALA A 392 0.63 -31.32 -0.57
C ALA A 392 -0.67 -32.02 -0.95
N LEU A 393 -1.73 -31.26 -1.26
CA LEU A 393 -3.02 -31.78 -1.70
C LEU A 393 -2.88 -32.61 -2.98
N GLY A 394 -2.11 -32.10 -3.97
CA GLY A 394 -1.82 -32.82 -5.20
C GLY A 394 -1.09 -34.14 -4.95
N ARG A 395 -0.17 -34.17 -3.97
CA ARG A 395 0.61 -35.36 -3.63
C ARG A 395 -0.19 -36.40 -2.82
N LEU A 396 -1.09 -35.96 -1.97
CA LEU A 396 -1.90 -36.83 -1.09
C LEU A 396 -2.70 -37.84 -1.86
N ARG A 397 -3.12 -37.49 -3.06
CA ARG A 397 -3.84 -38.37 -3.98
C ARG A 397 -2.96 -39.47 -4.51
N ASP A 398 -1.73 -39.19 -4.89
CA ASP A 398 -0.84 -40.12 -5.58
C ASP A 398 -0.05 -41.00 -4.59
N GLN A 399 -0.02 -40.64 -3.29
CA GLN A 399 0.74 -41.37 -2.25
C GLN A 399 -0.09 -41.69 -1.00
N PRO A 400 -0.74 -42.87 -0.95
CA PRO A 400 -1.62 -43.24 0.17
C PRO A 400 -0.95 -43.21 1.56
N LYS A 401 0.35 -43.48 1.64
CA LYS A 401 1.12 -43.45 2.90
C LYS A 401 1.14 -42.09 3.57
N LEU A 402 0.99 -40.99 2.79
CA LEU A 402 0.93 -39.64 3.34
C LEU A 402 -0.36 -39.40 4.14
N ARG A 403 -1.41 -40.18 3.92
CA ARG A 403 -2.67 -40.05 4.67
C ARG A 403 -2.49 -40.33 6.15
N GLN A 404 -1.59 -41.28 6.51
CA GLN A 404 -1.27 -41.53 7.93
C GLN A 404 -0.64 -40.28 8.56
N ARG A 405 0.26 -39.58 7.84
CA ARG A 405 0.85 -38.31 8.32
C ARG A 405 -0.19 -37.20 8.42
N LEU A 406 -1.18 -37.17 7.53
CA LEU A 406 -2.30 -36.21 7.65
C LEU A 406 -3.09 -36.44 8.93
N TRP A 407 -3.37 -37.70 9.29
CA TRP A 407 -4.05 -38.04 10.54
C TRP A 407 -3.24 -37.62 11.76
N LEU A 408 -1.92 -37.81 11.73
CA LEU A 408 -1.04 -37.32 12.80
C LEU A 408 -1.07 -35.79 12.90
N GLY A 409 -1.07 -35.09 11.77
CA GLY A 409 -1.20 -33.62 11.74
C GLY A 409 -2.54 -33.14 12.30
N LEU A 410 -3.64 -33.78 11.95
CA LEU A 410 -4.98 -33.48 12.48
C LEU A 410 -5.06 -33.74 13.97
N ALA A 411 -4.50 -34.86 14.44
CA ALA A 411 -4.45 -35.20 15.88
C ALA A 411 -3.60 -34.18 16.67
N ALA A 412 -2.47 -33.73 16.11
CA ALA A 412 -1.63 -32.68 16.72
C ALA A 412 -2.37 -31.33 16.79
N LEU A 413 -3.08 -30.95 15.74
CA LEU A 413 -3.89 -29.73 15.75
C LEU A 413 -5.05 -29.84 16.75
N ALA A 414 -5.73 -30.98 16.84
CA ALA A 414 -6.79 -31.21 17.83
C ALA A 414 -6.26 -31.13 19.27
N ALA A 415 -5.11 -31.78 19.53
CA ALA A 415 -4.47 -31.69 20.83
C ALA A 415 -4.08 -30.24 21.17
N TRP A 416 -3.58 -29.49 20.20
CA TRP A 416 -3.21 -28.08 20.42
C TRP A 416 -4.43 -27.21 20.70
N VAL A 417 -5.53 -27.37 19.94
CA VAL A 417 -6.79 -26.67 20.21
C VAL A 417 -7.29 -26.97 21.61
N ALA A 418 -7.22 -28.24 22.04
CA ALA A 418 -7.61 -28.65 23.40
C ALA A 418 -6.72 -28.01 24.48
N VAL A 419 -5.41 -27.94 24.24
CA VAL A 419 -4.46 -27.25 25.14
C VAL A 419 -4.80 -25.75 25.25
N CYS A 420 -5.01 -25.06 24.12
CA CYS A 420 -5.38 -23.65 24.12
C CYS A 420 -6.72 -23.40 24.83
N ALA A 421 -7.69 -24.29 24.66
CA ALA A 421 -9.00 -24.19 25.34
C ALA A 421 -8.93 -24.47 26.84
N ALA A 422 -7.96 -25.28 27.29
CA ALA A 422 -7.79 -25.66 28.70
C ALA A 422 -6.95 -24.65 29.51
N LEU A 423 -6.04 -23.92 28.87
CA LEU A 423 -5.14 -23.00 29.56
C LEU A 423 -5.82 -21.67 29.91
N PRO A 424 -5.65 -21.13 31.13
CA PRO A 424 -6.23 -19.85 31.54
C PRO A 424 -5.36 -18.68 31.03
N LEU A 425 -5.40 -18.42 29.73
CA LEU A 425 -4.52 -17.45 29.06
C LEU A 425 -5.10 -16.02 28.98
N GLY A 426 -6.14 -15.71 29.76
CA GLY A 426 -6.75 -14.38 29.82
C GLY A 426 -7.71 -14.06 28.64
N TYR A 427 -8.13 -15.08 27.90
CA TYR A 427 -9.05 -14.94 26.79
C TYR A 427 -10.48 -14.61 27.23
N TRP A 428 -11.26 -14.12 26.32
CA TRP A 428 -12.70 -14.06 26.47
C TRP A 428 -13.28 -15.48 26.41
N LYS A 429 -13.66 -16.04 27.56
CA LYS A 429 -14.06 -17.45 27.73
C LYS A 429 -15.14 -17.92 26.77
N GLU A 430 -16.12 -17.07 26.48
CA GLU A 430 -17.23 -17.40 25.57
C GLU A 430 -16.76 -17.45 24.12
N ALA A 431 -15.97 -16.46 23.68
CA ALA A 431 -15.39 -16.42 22.36
C ALA A 431 -14.43 -17.59 22.12
N LEU A 432 -13.59 -17.89 23.10
CA LEU A 432 -12.69 -19.04 23.06
C LEU A 432 -13.42 -20.37 22.93
N ARG A 433 -14.50 -20.59 23.71
CA ARG A 433 -15.33 -21.82 23.64
C ARG A 433 -15.98 -21.96 22.27
N ALA A 434 -16.56 -20.89 21.73
CA ALA A 434 -17.19 -20.89 20.42
C ALA A 434 -16.18 -21.19 19.30
N ASP A 435 -15.00 -20.58 19.37
CA ASP A 435 -13.94 -20.77 18.38
C ASP A 435 -13.31 -22.17 18.47
N ALA A 436 -13.09 -22.68 19.68
CA ALA A 436 -12.62 -24.04 19.91
C ALA A 436 -13.63 -25.11 19.44
N LEU A 437 -14.93 -24.89 19.67
CA LEU A 437 -15.98 -25.77 19.15
C LEU A 437 -16.00 -25.77 17.63
N TRP A 438 -15.89 -24.60 17.00
CA TRP A 438 -15.79 -24.48 15.54
C TRP A 438 -14.56 -25.19 15.01
N ALA A 439 -13.40 -25.00 15.62
CA ALA A 439 -12.17 -25.67 15.26
C ALA A 439 -12.33 -27.21 15.36
N ALA A 440 -12.97 -27.71 16.42
CA ALA A 440 -13.25 -29.12 16.60
C ALA A 440 -14.15 -29.68 15.48
N LEU A 441 -15.23 -28.98 15.12
CA LEU A 441 -16.12 -29.35 14.01
C LEU A 441 -15.39 -29.39 12.66
N LEU A 442 -14.53 -28.40 12.40
CA LEU A 442 -13.72 -28.35 11.19
C LEU A 442 -12.68 -29.46 11.14
N LEU A 443 -12.04 -29.78 12.27
CA LEU A 443 -11.11 -30.91 12.35
C LEU A 443 -11.83 -32.23 12.12
N LEU A 444 -13.03 -32.42 12.65
CA LEU A 444 -13.88 -33.59 12.36
C LEU A 444 -14.28 -33.63 10.89
N GLY A 445 -14.71 -32.52 10.32
CA GLY A 445 -15.02 -32.39 8.89
C GLY A 445 -13.80 -32.70 8.00
N THR A 446 -12.63 -32.22 8.37
CA THR A 446 -11.36 -32.49 7.67
C THR A 446 -10.97 -33.97 7.81
N ALA A 447 -11.19 -34.57 8.97
CA ALA A 447 -10.98 -35.99 9.21
C ALA A 447 -11.93 -36.85 8.37
N ALA A 448 -13.22 -36.53 8.35
CA ALA A 448 -14.21 -37.16 7.49
C ALA A 448 -13.82 -37.04 6.00
N TRP A 449 -13.47 -35.81 5.56
CA TRP A 449 -12.95 -35.59 4.21
C TRP A 449 -11.73 -36.47 3.89
N ALA A 450 -10.76 -36.55 4.78
CA ALA A 450 -9.57 -37.37 4.58
C ALA A 450 -9.91 -38.89 4.46
N ALA A 451 -10.92 -39.35 5.21
CA ALA A 451 -11.41 -40.73 5.14
C ALA A 451 -12.13 -41.00 3.81
N PHE A 452 -13.03 -40.13 3.37
CA PHE A 452 -13.78 -40.30 2.12
C PHE A 452 -12.94 -40.07 0.87
N ALA A 453 -12.06 -39.07 0.85
CA ALA A 453 -11.12 -38.81 -0.24
C ALA A 453 -10.18 -40.00 -0.54
N ARG A 454 -10.13 -40.98 0.37
CA ARG A 454 -9.42 -42.22 0.19
C ARG A 454 -10.04 -43.11 -0.90
N LYS A 455 -11.35 -43.07 -1.08
CA LYS A 455 -12.08 -43.94 -2.00
C LYS A 455 -12.18 -43.36 -3.42
N ASP A 456 -12.45 -42.07 -3.52
CA ASP A 456 -12.57 -41.37 -4.80
C ASP A 456 -11.95 -39.98 -4.70
N TRP A 457 -11.07 -39.62 -5.67
CA TRP A 457 -10.44 -38.30 -5.76
C TRP A 457 -11.44 -37.15 -5.91
N ARG A 458 -12.65 -37.41 -6.43
CA ARG A 458 -13.72 -36.39 -6.54
C ARG A 458 -14.04 -35.78 -5.18
N TRP A 459 -13.91 -36.55 -4.10
CA TRP A 459 -14.07 -36.06 -2.74
C TRP A 459 -13.00 -35.05 -2.34
N ALA A 460 -11.85 -35.05 -3.02
CA ALA A 460 -10.83 -34.02 -2.77
C ALA A 460 -11.31 -32.60 -3.10
N ALA A 461 -12.29 -32.46 -4.00
CA ALA A 461 -12.91 -31.17 -4.32
C ALA A 461 -13.62 -30.55 -3.11
N LEU A 462 -14.07 -31.36 -2.13
CA LEU A 462 -14.67 -30.87 -0.88
C LEU A 462 -13.66 -30.14 0.02
N ALA A 463 -12.37 -30.22 -0.26
CA ALA A 463 -11.36 -29.37 0.40
C ALA A 463 -11.64 -27.87 0.22
N ILE A 464 -12.21 -27.48 -0.92
CA ILE A 464 -12.52 -26.08 -1.23
C ILE A 464 -13.67 -25.57 -0.37
N PRO A 465 -14.89 -26.16 -0.39
CA PRO A 465 -15.97 -25.67 0.46
C PRO A 465 -15.66 -25.80 1.96
N LEU A 466 -14.90 -26.82 2.37
CA LEU A 466 -14.45 -26.95 3.76
C LEU A 466 -13.56 -25.79 4.19
N TYR A 467 -12.60 -25.40 3.35
CA TYR A 467 -11.77 -24.23 3.58
C TYR A 467 -12.57 -22.93 3.57
N LEU A 468 -13.49 -22.77 2.61
CA LEU A 468 -14.34 -21.59 2.52
C LEU A 468 -15.25 -21.43 3.74
N ALA A 469 -15.82 -22.53 4.25
CA ALA A 469 -16.62 -22.51 5.48
C ALA A 469 -15.79 -22.10 6.68
N ASP A 470 -14.56 -22.60 6.78
CA ASP A 470 -13.61 -22.23 7.82
C ASP A 470 -13.34 -20.71 7.83
N VAL A 471 -12.89 -20.18 6.72
CA VAL A 471 -12.55 -18.74 6.62
C VAL A 471 -13.81 -17.86 6.71
N ALA A 472 -14.95 -18.30 6.17
CA ALA A 472 -16.19 -17.51 6.24
C ALA A 472 -16.64 -17.26 7.67
N VAL A 473 -16.57 -18.27 8.55
CA VAL A 473 -16.92 -18.10 9.97
C VAL A 473 -15.96 -17.11 10.65
N GLN A 474 -14.68 -17.16 10.31
CA GLN A 474 -13.67 -16.30 10.91
C GLN A 474 -13.75 -14.84 10.42
N THR A 475 -14.34 -14.60 9.25
CA THR A 475 -14.40 -13.28 8.60
C THR A 475 -15.80 -12.70 8.48
N TRP A 476 -16.82 -13.35 9.03
CA TRP A 476 -18.22 -12.93 8.87
C TRP A 476 -18.48 -11.48 9.27
N ASP A 477 -17.82 -11.01 10.33
CA ASP A 477 -17.94 -9.67 10.87
C ASP A 477 -16.98 -8.66 10.21
N SER A 478 -16.21 -9.10 9.25
CA SER A 478 -15.24 -8.32 8.49
C SER A 478 -15.42 -8.60 7.00
N PRO A 479 -15.44 -7.61 6.13
CA PRO A 479 -15.19 -6.18 6.33
C PRO A 479 -16.47 -5.39 6.68
N GLU A 480 -16.30 -4.17 7.19
CA GLU A 480 -17.43 -3.24 7.39
C GLU A 480 -18.00 -2.80 6.04
N ILE A 481 -19.29 -3.01 5.85
CA ILE A 481 -20.01 -2.74 4.61
C ILE A 481 -21.08 -1.69 4.87
N GLY A 482 -21.05 -0.61 4.11
CA GLY A 482 -22.03 0.46 4.17
C GLY A 482 -22.60 0.82 2.80
N LEU A 483 -23.35 1.92 2.77
CA LEU A 483 -23.81 2.52 1.52
C LEU A 483 -22.69 3.36 0.88
N SER A 484 -22.57 3.31 -0.44
CA SER A 484 -21.48 3.99 -1.17
C SER A 484 -21.49 5.51 -1.07
N SER A 485 -22.61 6.13 -0.74
CA SER A 485 -22.83 7.58 -0.80
C SER A 485 -22.62 8.33 0.54
N THR A 486 -21.91 7.77 1.53
CA THR A 486 -21.89 8.34 2.91
C THR A 486 -20.72 9.30 3.20
N GLU A 487 -19.76 9.47 2.27
CA GLU A 487 -18.56 10.25 2.52
C GLU A 487 -18.72 11.76 2.34
N GLY A 488 -18.08 12.51 3.25
CA GLY A 488 -18.03 13.98 3.20
C GLY A 488 -19.35 14.70 3.54
N ARG A 489 -20.39 13.98 3.93
CA ARG A 489 -21.72 14.55 4.22
C ARG A 489 -21.72 15.50 5.42
N ALA A 490 -20.81 15.30 6.38
CA ALA A 490 -20.71 16.17 7.56
C ALA A 490 -20.39 17.63 7.21
N LEU A 491 -19.67 17.86 6.11
CA LEU A 491 -19.37 19.22 5.65
C LEU A 491 -20.43 19.81 4.69
N GLU A 492 -21.38 19.02 4.17
CA GLU A 492 -22.40 19.49 3.22
C GLU A 492 -23.31 20.58 3.77
N PRO A 493 -23.91 20.40 4.94
CA PRO A 493 -24.76 21.42 5.52
C PRO A 493 -23.99 22.68 5.90
N LEU A 494 -22.73 22.52 6.31
CA LEU A 494 -21.84 23.64 6.64
C LEU A 494 -21.40 24.41 5.40
N ALA A 495 -21.27 23.73 4.23
CA ALA A 495 -20.88 24.36 2.98
C ALA A 495 -21.83 25.52 2.56
N ALA A 496 -23.14 25.32 2.77
CA ALA A 496 -24.15 26.34 2.49
C ALA A 496 -24.06 27.54 3.41
N GLN A 497 -23.49 27.38 4.60
CA GLN A 497 -23.34 28.41 5.63
C GLN A 497 -21.96 29.11 5.56
N MET A 498 -21.05 28.64 4.72
CA MET A 498 -19.73 29.28 4.54
C MET A 498 -19.88 30.61 3.80
N PRO A 499 -19.14 31.66 4.19
CA PRO A 499 -19.07 32.90 3.45
C PRO A 499 -18.68 32.69 1.99
N ALA A 500 -19.25 33.48 1.07
CA ALA A 500 -18.83 33.46 -0.32
C ALA A 500 -17.35 33.86 -0.43
N SER A 501 -16.59 33.18 -1.28
CA SER A 501 -15.19 33.49 -1.55
C SER A 501 -14.94 33.52 -3.06
N PRO A 502 -14.26 34.53 -3.60
CA PRO A 502 -13.86 34.57 -4.99
C PRO A 502 -12.71 33.57 -5.32
N GLN A 503 -12.08 33.03 -4.30
CA GLN A 503 -10.98 32.04 -4.42
C GLN A 503 -11.47 30.65 -3.99
N PRO A 504 -10.79 29.57 -4.40
CA PRO A 504 -11.04 28.23 -3.87
C PRO A 504 -11.03 28.24 -2.35
N ARG A 505 -12.02 27.61 -1.73
CA ARG A 505 -12.16 27.59 -0.27
C ARG A 505 -11.03 26.78 0.34
N ARG A 506 -10.22 27.42 1.18
CA ARG A 506 -9.20 26.77 2.00
C ARG A 506 -9.72 26.61 3.42
N LEU A 507 -9.72 25.36 3.92
CA LEU A 507 -10.34 24.98 5.17
C LEU A 507 -9.40 24.09 5.99
N ALA A 508 -9.27 24.36 7.28
CA ALA A 508 -8.73 23.39 8.21
C ALA A 508 -9.87 22.46 8.69
N VAL A 509 -9.62 21.16 8.78
CA VAL A 509 -10.60 20.15 9.21
C VAL A 509 -10.01 19.35 10.36
N LEU A 510 -10.70 19.36 11.52
CA LEU A 510 -10.30 18.68 12.76
C LEU A 510 -11.48 17.84 13.25
N LEU A 511 -11.75 16.75 12.56
CA LEU A 511 -12.86 15.86 12.86
C LEU A 511 -12.38 14.60 13.57
N ASP A 512 -13.28 13.95 14.30
CA ASP A 512 -13.01 12.67 14.93
C ASP A 512 -12.86 11.55 13.87
N TRP A 513 -12.31 10.41 14.27
CA TRP A 513 -12.04 9.25 13.39
C TRP A 513 -13.24 8.73 12.58
N GLY A 514 -14.45 8.99 13.02
CA GLY A 514 -15.67 8.61 12.30
C GLY A 514 -15.96 9.46 11.06
N GLU A 515 -15.30 10.62 10.93
CA GLU A 515 -15.47 11.57 9.85
C GLU A 515 -14.14 11.89 9.19
N SER A 516 -14.13 12.09 7.86
CA SER A 516 -12.89 12.19 7.11
C SER A 516 -12.24 13.57 7.24
N ASN A 517 -11.02 13.64 7.77
CA ASN A 517 -10.16 14.84 7.68
C ASN A 517 -9.77 15.19 6.23
N ASN A 518 -10.04 14.30 5.28
CA ASN A 518 -9.78 14.50 3.85
C ASN A 518 -11.08 14.88 3.07
N ALA A 519 -12.17 15.19 3.75
CA ALA A 519 -13.43 15.58 3.12
C ALA A 519 -13.31 16.84 2.24
N THR A 520 -12.34 17.72 2.51
CA THR A 520 -11.97 18.85 1.65
C THR A 520 -11.56 18.39 0.26
N TYR A 521 -10.66 17.41 0.18
CA TYR A 521 -10.19 16.87 -1.09
C TYR A 521 -11.31 16.18 -1.89
N ALA A 522 -12.15 15.41 -1.22
CA ALA A 522 -13.31 14.78 -1.85
C ALA A 522 -14.29 15.78 -2.51
N ARG A 523 -14.24 17.06 -2.12
CA ARG A 523 -15.12 18.12 -2.61
C ARG A 523 -14.46 19.12 -3.56
N GLY A 524 -13.19 18.89 -3.90
CA GLY A 524 -12.42 19.86 -4.67
C GLY A 524 -12.10 21.14 -3.90
N TRP A 525 -12.18 21.12 -2.56
CA TRP A 525 -11.75 22.22 -1.70
C TRP A 525 -10.30 22.07 -1.31
N GLU A 526 -9.68 23.15 -0.89
CA GLU A 526 -8.32 23.11 -0.38
C GLU A 526 -8.30 22.81 1.11
N GLY A 527 -7.46 21.84 1.50
CA GLY A 527 -7.32 21.38 2.87
C GLY A 527 -5.99 21.78 3.49
N VAL A 528 -6.04 22.44 4.65
CA VAL A 528 -4.85 22.72 5.46
C VAL A 528 -4.41 21.44 6.16
N THR A 529 -5.31 20.78 6.85
CA THR A 529 -5.10 19.51 7.55
C THR A 529 -5.36 18.32 6.63
N GLY A 530 -5.17 17.14 7.11
CA GLY A 530 -5.43 15.91 6.35
C GLY A 530 -5.01 14.67 7.13
N TYR A 531 -5.30 13.51 6.54
CA TYR A 531 -4.85 12.20 6.99
C TYR A 531 -4.16 11.47 5.84
N GLY A 532 -2.92 11.04 6.04
CA GLY A 532 -2.15 10.31 5.03
C GLY A 532 -0.72 10.03 5.50
N PRO A 533 -0.04 9.04 4.90
CA PRO A 533 1.27 8.57 5.37
C PRO A 533 2.46 9.41 4.87
N THR A 534 2.26 10.27 3.87
CA THR A 534 3.36 10.90 3.11
C THR A 534 3.21 12.42 2.90
N PRO A 535 2.80 13.21 3.93
CA PRO A 535 2.83 14.67 3.79
C PRO A 535 4.28 15.20 3.75
N ILE A 536 4.46 16.44 3.33
CA ILE A 536 5.75 17.12 3.37
C ILE A 536 6.13 17.38 4.85
N ALA A 537 7.31 16.93 5.27
CA ALA A 537 7.74 17.02 6.68
C ALA A 537 7.71 18.43 7.25
N ARG A 538 8.09 19.45 6.45
CA ARG A 538 8.07 20.86 6.90
C ARG A 538 6.65 21.35 7.20
N VAL A 539 5.67 20.93 6.42
CA VAL A 539 4.26 21.26 6.68
C VAL A 539 3.82 20.69 8.03
N LEU A 540 4.13 19.42 8.31
CA LEU A 540 3.82 18.81 9.61
C LEU A 540 4.53 19.49 10.77
N ARG A 541 5.81 19.84 10.61
CA ARG A 541 6.58 20.56 11.64
C ARG A 541 5.98 21.93 11.93
N LEU A 542 5.45 22.62 10.91
CA LEU A 542 4.73 23.87 11.09
C LEU A 542 3.40 23.67 11.84
N PHE A 543 2.66 22.59 11.57
CA PHE A 543 1.47 22.22 12.36
C PHE A 543 1.83 21.98 13.83
N GLU A 544 2.86 21.17 14.10
CA GLU A 544 3.33 20.95 15.47
C GLU A 544 3.78 22.25 16.17
N ALA A 545 4.37 23.18 15.41
CA ALA A 545 4.74 24.48 15.96
C ALA A 545 3.53 25.28 16.45
N THR A 546 2.33 25.12 15.86
CA THR A 546 1.10 25.74 16.39
C THR A 546 0.77 25.23 17.78
N TRP A 547 1.09 23.98 18.09
CA TRP A 547 0.82 23.34 19.38
C TRP A 547 1.93 23.61 20.41
N HIS A 548 3.21 23.52 19.99
CA HIS A 548 4.36 23.62 20.88
C HIS A 548 4.93 25.04 21.01
N GLY A 549 4.50 25.98 20.16
CA GLY A 549 5.02 27.34 20.11
C GLY A 549 6.41 27.47 19.48
N HIS A 550 7.03 26.39 19.03
CA HIS A 550 8.35 26.40 18.38
C HIS A 550 8.48 25.26 17.36
N ILE A 551 9.37 25.42 16.39
CA ILE A 551 9.70 24.38 15.40
C ILE A 551 10.64 23.35 16.01
N ARG A 552 10.23 22.09 16.02
CA ARG A 552 11.08 20.97 16.43
C ARG A 552 12.05 20.60 15.31
N PRO A 553 13.31 20.23 15.61
CA PRO A 553 14.29 19.85 14.59
C PRO A 553 13.89 18.56 13.85
N THR A 554 13.24 17.63 14.53
CA THR A 554 12.79 16.36 13.98
C THR A 554 11.33 16.09 14.33
N LEU A 555 10.60 15.47 13.41
CA LEU A 555 9.30 14.87 13.72
C LEU A 555 9.51 13.60 14.51
N GLN A 556 8.87 13.47 15.66
CA GLN A 556 8.81 12.21 16.38
C GLN A 556 7.58 11.45 15.89
N LEU A 557 7.81 10.44 15.03
CA LEU A 557 6.75 9.52 14.65
C LEU A 557 6.49 8.55 15.81
N ASN A 558 5.44 8.80 16.58
CA ASN A 558 4.90 7.88 17.58
C ASN A 558 3.72 7.13 16.97
N ASP A 559 3.37 5.97 17.54
CA ASP A 559 2.31 5.09 16.99
C ASP A 559 0.94 5.79 16.86
N ASP A 560 0.67 6.80 17.69
CA ASP A 560 -0.59 7.53 17.73
C ASP A 560 -0.59 8.83 16.89
N GLU A 561 0.56 9.24 16.31
CA GLU A 561 0.73 10.56 15.68
C GLU A 561 0.67 10.54 14.14
N ASN A 562 -0.32 9.85 13.56
CA ASN A 562 -0.64 10.02 12.14
C ASN A 562 -1.40 11.33 11.85
N PHE A 563 -1.73 12.12 12.88
CA PHE A 563 -2.46 13.36 12.78
C PHE A 563 -1.58 14.54 13.18
N PRO A 564 -1.44 15.54 12.31
CA PRO A 564 -0.79 16.79 12.69
C PRO A 564 -1.61 17.45 13.81
N ARG A 565 -0.95 17.77 14.91
CA ARG A 565 -1.57 18.56 15.97
C ARG A 565 -1.63 19.99 15.51
N PHE A 566 -2.84 20.47 15.26
CA PHE A 566 -3.10 21.85 14.85
C PHE A 566 -3.89 22.56 15.96
N ARG A 567 -3.40 23.73 16.35
CA ARG A 567 -4.03 24.57 17.39
C ARG A 567 -4.60 25.84 16.78
N PRO A 568 -5.94 26.00 16.75
CA PRO A 568 -6.58 27.13 16.06
C PRO A 568 -6.31 28.51 16.64
N ASP A 569 -5.97 28.63 17.91
CA ASP A 569 -5.66 29.89 18.63
C ASP A 569 -4.17 30.22 18.59
N SER A 570 -3.33 29.50 17.89
CA SER A 570 -1.91 29.76 17.75
C SER A 570 -1.64 31.03 16.91
N PRO A 571 -0.64 31.86 17.28
CA PRO A 571 -0.24 33.04 16.49
C PRO A 571 0.32 32.68 15.10
N LEU A 572 0.60 31.39 14.81
CA LEU A 572 1.08 30.91 13.51
C LEU A 572 -0.05 30.60 12.53
N VAL A 573 -1.29 30.55 12.99
CA VAL A 573 -2.45 30.16 12.18
C VAL A 573 -2.61 30.99 10.90
N PRO A 574 -2.36 32.29 10.88
CA PRO A 574 -2.49 33.09 9.66
C PRO A 574 -1.61 32.61 8.50
N LEU A 575 -0.46 31.96 8.77
CA LEU A 575 0.44 31.41 7.73
C LEU A 575 -0.20 30.31 6.90
N PHE A 576 -1.24 29.65 7.40
CA PHE A 576 -1.91 28.61 6.64
C PHE A 576 -2.88 29.17 5.58
N GLY A 577 -3.16 30.46 5.62
CA GLY A 577 -4.06 31.13 4.67
C GLY A 577 -5.47 30.53 4.64
N ALA A 578 -5.93 29.93 5.74
CA ALA A 578 -7.25 29.32 5.87
C ALA A 578 -8.14 30.18 6.76
N PRO A 579 -9.18 30.81 6.22
CA PRO A 579 -10.06 31.69 7.01
C PRO A 579 -11.03 30.94 7.90
N LEU A 580 -11.12 29.60 7.81
CA LEU A 580 -12.10 28.78 8.49
C LEU A 580 -11.50 27.48 9.02
N VAL A 581 -12.03 27.00 10.15
CA VAL A 581 -11.81 25.64 10.64
C VAL A 581 -13.14 24.95 10.94
N ALA A 582 -13.32 23.73 10.45
CA ALA A 582 -14.39 22.83 10.84
C ALA A 582 -13.85 21.83 11.87
N ALA A 583 -14.43 21.77 13.07
CA ALA A 583 -13.96 20.91 14.15
C ALA A 583 -15.13 20.24 14.87
N SER A 584 -14.95 18.99 15.32
CA SER A 584 -15.84 18.29 16.23
C SER A 584 -15.60 18.69 17.69
N LEU A 585 -14.42 19.24 18.00
CA LEU A 585 -14.04 19.71 19.32
C LEU A 585 -14.36 21.21 19.49
N ASP A 586 -14.48 21.66 20.73
CA ASP A 586 -14.62 23.08 21.04
C ASP A 586 -13.28 23.81 20.86
N ALA A 587 -13.24 24.79 19.97
CA ALA A 587 -12.03 25.52 19.65
C ALA A 587 -11.82 26.78 20.55
N ASN A 588 -12.59 26.96 21.61
CA ASN A 588 -12.62 28.15 22.45
C ASN A 588 -12.88 29.46 21.69
N LEU A 589 -13.54 29.36 20.54
CA LEU A 589 -13.93 30.46 19.66
C LEU A 589 -15.46 30.39 19.46
N PRO A 590 -16.15 31.54 19.22
CA PRO A 590 -17.56 31.49 18.85
C PRO A 590 -17.73 30.88 17.46
N PRO A 591 -18.51 29.78 17.32
CA PRO A 591 -18.76 29.19 16.01
C PRO A 591 -19.70 30.06 15.19
N ILE A 592 -19.44 30.18 13.89
CA ILE A 592 -20.31 30.88 12.94
C ILE A 592 -21.42 29.96 12.37
N ALA A 593 -21.22 28.64 12.46
CA ALA A 593 -22.18 27.63 12.02
C ALA A 593 -22.02 26.34 12.82
N ARG A 594 -23.09 25.50 12.88
CA ARG A 594 -23.09 24.19 13.54
C ARG A 594 -23.93 23.21 12.75
N GLU A 595 -23.45 21.98 12.68
CA GLU A 595 -24.20 20.85 12.15
C GLU A 595 -23.83 19.58 12.94
N GLY A 596 -24.78 19.10 13.74
CA GLY A 596 -24.53 17.99 14.68
C GLY A 596 -23.36 18.30 15.63
N ALA A 597 -22.37 17.43 15.65
CA ALA A 597 -21.13 17.62 16.43
C ALA A 597 -20.13 18.58 15.78
N VAL A 598 -20.25 18.87 14.49
CA VAL A 598 -19.29 19.68 13.76
C VAL A 598 -19.64 21.17 13.87
N ARG A 599 -18.64 21.98 14.18
CA ARG A 599 -18.74 23.42 14.30
C ARG A 599 -17.77 24.10 13.34
N LEU A 600 -18.18 25.23 12.78
CA LEU A 600 -17.36 26.05 11.89
C LEU A 600 -16.93 27.33 12.63
N TYR A 601 -15.62 27.57 12.67
CA TYR A 601 -15.04 28.74 13.36
C TYR A 601 -14.28 29.60 12.37
N PRO A 602 -14.30 30.94 12.54
CA PRO A 602 -13.45 31.83 11.78
C PRO A 602 -12.00 31.77 12.29
N LEU A 603 -11.04 31.87 11.37
CA LEU A 603 -9.61 31.94 11.68
C LEU A 603 -8.98 33.19 11.07
N PRO A 604 -7.99 33.80 11.74
CA PRO A 604 -7.16 34.81 11.10
C PRO A 604 -6.35 34.16 9.98
N ALA A 605 -6.32 34.75 8.79
CA ALA A 605 -5.62 34.23 7.64
C ALA A 605 -4.87 35.33 6.88
N LEU A 606 -3.63 35.07 6.48
CA LEU A 606 -2.95 35.85 5.48
C LEU A 606 -3.51 35.55 4.09
N PRO A 607 -3.45 36.48 3.15
CA PRO A 607 -3.77 36.25 1.77
C PRO A 607 -2.87 35.19 1.17
N ARG A 608 -3.39 34.44 0.20
CA ARG A 608 -2.63 33.37 -0.46
C ARG A 608 -1.35 33.85 -1.14
N VAL A 609 -1.40 35.04 -1.75
CA VAL A 609 -0.25 35.74 -2.33
C VAL A 609 -0.23 37.18 -1.79
N PHE A 610 0.90 37.57 -1.28
CA PHE A 610 1.09 38.95 -0.80
C PHE A 610 2.52 39.42 -1.01
N TRP A 611 2.71 40.74 -1.13
CA TRP A 611 4.00 41.36 -1.16
C TRP A 611 4.46 41.74 0.25
N THR A 612 5.77 41.58 0.52
CA THR A 612 6.44 42.13 1.70
C THR A 612 7.77 42.78 1.30
N GLY A 613 8.05 43.95 1.87
CA GLY A 613 9.30 44.68 1.64
C GLY A 613 10.41 44.34 2.62
N ALA A 614 10.20 43.39 3.53
CA ALA A 614 11.16 43.01 4.55
C ALA A 614 11.34 41.51 4.63
N TRP A 615 12.57 41.05 4.90
CA TRP A 615 12.88 39.66 5.19
C TRP A 615 14.10 39.55 6.11
N THR A 616 14.23 38.40 6.74
CA THR A 616 15.38 38.01 7.54
C THR A 616 15.87 36.64 7.13
N ALA A 617 17.18 36.41 7.15
CA ALA A 617 17.76 35.11 6.88
C ALA A 617 18.00 34.36 8.18
N LEU A 618 17.31 33.22 8.35
CA LEU A 618 17.43 32.35 9.52
C LEU A 618 17.40 30.91 9.09
N SER A 619 18.30 30.07 9.63
CA SER A 619 18.24 28.64 9.45
C SER A 619 16.90 28.08 9.96
N ASP A 620 16.50 26.91 9.45
CA ASP A 620 15.24 26.26 9.85
C ASP A 620 15.10 26.10 11.37
N GLU A 621 16.19 25.83 12.09
CA GLU A 621 16.20 25.67 13.54
C GLU A 621 15.99 26.98 14.30
N ARG A 622 16.39 28.12 13.72
CA ARG A 622 16.28 29.46 14.32
C ARG A 622 15.06 30.25 13.85
N SER A 623 14.35 29.73 12.83
CA SER A 623 13.21 30.47 12.22
C SER A 623 12.00 30.58 13.16
N GLY A 624 11.81 29.63 14.09
CA GLY A 624 10.64 29.56 14.96
C GLY A 624 10.23 30.88 15.63
N PRO A 625 11.14 31.61 16.31
CA PRO A 625 10.80 32.89 16.96
C PRO A 625 10.41 34.01 16.00
N ALA A 626 10.82 33.96 14.73
CA ALA A 626 10.49 34.96 13.72
C ALA A 626 9.15 34.72 13.02
N LEU A 627 8.66 33.48 13.03
CA LEU A 627 7.42 33.11 12.35
C LEU A 627 6.16 33.82 12.83
N PRO A 628 5.97 34.20 14.14
CA PRO A 628 4.82 34.99 14.54
C PRO A 628 4.75 36.37 13.89
N ALA A 629 5.90 36.99 13.54
CA ALA A 629 5.91 38.23 12.79
C ALA A 629 5.66 38.00 11.29
N ALA A 630 6.19 36.91 10.71
CA ALA A 630 5.83 36.43 9.37
C ALA A 630 4.33 36.14 9.25
N ALA A 631 3.71 35.53 10.28
CA ALA A 631 2.28 35.30 10.36
C ALA A 631 1.40 36.55 10.37
N ARG A 632 2.00 37.73 10.63
CA ARG A 632 1.36 39.04 10.48
C ARG A 632 1.68 39.72 9.14
N GLY A 633 2.44 39.02 8.27
CA GLY A 633 2.86 39.55 6.97
C GLY A 633 3.88 40.70 7.05
N LEU A 634 4.49 40.90 8.22
CA LEU A 634 5.41 42.02 8.45
C LEU A 634 6.75 41.81 7.74
N TRP A 635 7.21 40.56 7.64
CA TRP A 635 8.41 40.18 6.92
C TRP A 635 8.32 38.70 6.49
N ALA A 636 9.24 38.27 5.60
CA ALA A 636 9.45 36.86 5.27
C ALA A 636 10.71 36.33 5.97
N VAL A 637 10.70 35.03 6.28
CA VAL A 637 11.87 34.33 6.83
C VAL A 637 12.44 33.44 5.72
N LEU A 638 13.68 33.70 5.30
CA LEU A 638 14.39 32.94 4.28
C LEU A 638 15.45 32.05 4.92
N PRO A 639 15.74 30.85 4.35
CA PRO A 639 16.80 29.98 4.86
C PRO A 639 18.22 30.51 4.53
N GLU A 640 18.33 31.32 3.48
CA GLU A 640 19.59 31.88 2.97
C GLU A 640 19.52 33.37 2.86
N PRO A 641 20.65 34.09 3.05
CA PRO A 641 20.68 35.54 2.95
C PRO A 641 20.39 36.01 1.52
N LEU A 642 19.52 36.97 1.41
CA LEU A 642 19.26 37.73 0.19
C LEU A 642 19.56 39.20 0.46
N ALA A 643 20.12 39.90 -0.51
CA ALA A 643 20.40 41.34 -0.36
C ALA A 643 19.11 42.09 -0.01
N GLN A 644 19.15 42.91 1.03
CA GLN A 644 17.96 43.65 1.48
C GLN A 644 17.68 44.84 0.57
N PRO A 645 16.40 45.11 0.27
CA PRO A 645 16.05 46.30 -0.50
C PRO A 645 16.26 47.59 0.34
N SER A 646 16.55 48.66 -0.36
CA SER A 646 16.77 49.99 0.24
C SER A 646 15.46 50.77 0.42
N GLY A 647 14.33 50.12 0.76
CA GLY A 647 13.01 50.77 0.82
C GLY A 647 12.35 50.72 2.19
N PRO A 648 11.31 51.58 2.42
CA PRO A 648 10.56 51.55 3.67
C PRO A 648 9.81 50.24 3.86
N GLN A 649 9.78 49.74 5.09
CA GLN A 649 8.99 48.58 5.48
C GLN A 649 7.50 48.94 5.46
N ALA A 650 6.78 48.46 4.46
CA ALA A 650 5.33 48.50 4.40
C ALA A 650 4.75 47.14 4.82
N GLY A 651 3.58 47.16 5.44
CA GLY A 651 2.83 45.91 5.75
C GLY A 651 2.45 45.13 4.47
N PRO A 652 1.84 43.96 4.60
CA PRO A 652 1.55 43.08 3.46
C PRO A 652 0.61 43.78 2.45
N VAL A 653 1.03 43.83 1.19
CA VAL A 653 0.17 44.29 0.08
C VAL A 653 -0.44 43.06 -0.59
N LEU A 654 -1.77 43.08 -0.70
CA LEU A 654 -2.53 41.95 -1.26
C LEU A 654 -2.34 41.87 -2.77
N ALA A 655 -2.30 40.65 -3.30
CA ALA A 655 -2.49 40.42 -4.72
C ALA A 655 -3.89 40.88 -5.14
N GLY A 656 -4.02 41.42 -6.34
CA GLY A 656 -5.30 41.82 -6.90
C GLY A 656 -6.12 40.59 -7.30
N GLN A 657 -5.89 40.07 -8.49
CA GLN A 657 -6.55 38.88 -8.99
C GLN A 657 -5.66 37.65 -8.80
N ILE A 658 -6.23 36.55 -8.26
CA ILE A 658 -5.55 35.26 -8.11
C ILE A 658 -6.39 34.19 -8.80
N GLU A 659 -5.79 33.48 -9.74
CA GLU A 659 -6.35 32.31 -10.42
C GLU A 659 -5.60 31.06 -9.93
N VAL A 660 -6.34 30.05 -9.51
CA VAL A 660 -5.76 28.82 -8.96
C VAL A 660 -6.28 27.63 -9.75
N HIS A 661 -5.36 26.89 -10.36
CA HIS A 661 -5.58 25.60 -11.02
C HIS A 661 -4.88 24.49 -10.24
N THR A 662 -5.20 23.25 -10.53
CA THR A 662 -4.60 22.09 -9.83
C THR A 662 -3.07 22.16 -9.81
N ASN A 663 -2.44 22.43 -10.95
CA ASN A 663 -0.99 22.40 -11.13
C ASN A 663 -0.38 23.81 -11.33
N ALA A 664 -1.17 24.86 -11.19
CA ALA A 664 -0.70 26.22 -11.47
C ALA A 664 -1.36 27.24 -10.53
N LEU A 665 -0.71 28.40 -10.37
CA LEU A 665 -1.24 29.58 -9.74
C LEU A 665 -0.80 30.80 -10.53
N ARG A 666 -1.73 31.70 -10.81
CA ARG A 666 -1.44 33.00 -11.43
C ARG A 666 -1.94 34.11 -10.53
N ALA A 667 -1.12 35.12 -10.31
CA ALA A 667 -1.47 36.26 -9.47
C ALA A 667 -1.01 37.57 -10.09
N GLN A 668 -1.88 38.62 -10.05
CA GLN A 668 -1.52 39.99 -10.39
C GLN A 668 -1.21 40.71 -9.11
N VAL A 669 -0.04 41.31 -9.00
CA VAL A 669 0.43 41.98 -7.80
C VAL A 669 1.06 43.32 -8.16
N THR A 670 0.75 44.36 -7.39
CA THR A 670 1.45 45.64 -7.47
C THR A 670 2.39 45.77 -6.28
N ALA A 671 3.69 45.71 -6.54
CA ALA A 671 4.73 45.89 -5.52
C ALA A 671 5.05 47.37 -5.31
N PRO A 672 4.89 47.91 -4.10
CA PRO A 672 5.18 49.33 -3.81
C PRO A 672 6.68 49.68 -3.93
N SER A 673 7.54 48.70 -3.67
CA SER A 673 8.99 48.81 -3.79
C SER A 673 9.56 47.43 -4.10
N ASP A 674 10.89 47.35 -4.28
CA ASP A 674 11.58 46.07 -4.37
C ASP A 674 11.27 45.20 -3.14
N GLY A 675 10.95 43.91 -3.33
CA GLY A 675 10.50 43.06 -2.24
C GLY A 675 10.37 41.59 -2.63
N LEU A 676 9.55 40.89 -1.87
CA LEU A 676 9.21 39.48 -2.08
C LEU A 676 7.71 39.30 -2.27
N LEU A 677 7.33 38.52 -3.26
CA LEU A 677 5.99 37.94 -3.37
C LEU A 677 6.00 36.63 -2.61
N VAL A 678 5.36 36.55 -1.47
CA VAL A 678 5.18 35.34 -0.67
C VAL A 678 3.93 34.61 -1.15
N VAL A 679 4.04 33.31 -1.37
CA VAL A 679 2.95 32.44 -1.80
C VAL A 679 2.76 31.33 -0.79
N LEU A 680 1.60 31.26 -0.16
CA LEU A 680 1.26 30.28 0.87
C LEU A 680 0.91 28.92 0.26
N GLU A 681 1.83 28.40 -0.54
CA GLU A 681 1.86 27.04 -1.08
C GLU A 681 3.15 26.36 -0.61
N PRO A 682 3.13 25.06 -0.26
CA PRO A 682 4.34 24.36 0.18
C PRO A 682 5.41 24.35 -0.90
N PHE A 683 6.62 24.74 -0.54
CA PHE A 683 7.79 24.60 -1.40
C PHE A 683 8.12 23.12 -1.59
N PHE A 684 8.14 22.69 -2.87
CA PHE A 684 8.52 21.34 -3.26
C PHE A 684 9.26 21.36 -4.60
N PRO A 685 10.25 20.47 -4.85
CA PRO A 685 10.88 20.34 -6.17
C PRO A 685 9.85 20.12 -7.28
N GLY A 686 10.06 20.75 -8.43
CA GLY A 686 9.11 20.69 -9.55
C GLY A 686 8.25 21.95 -9.70
N TRP A 687 8.13 22.81 -8.68
CA TRP A 687 7.56 24.14 -8.85
C TRP A 687 8.52 25.06 -9.63
N ARG A 688 7.99 25.80 -10.58
CA ARG A 688 8.72 26.82 -11.38
C ARG A 688 7.94 28.11 -11.37
N ALA A 689 8.66 29.24 -11.28
CA ALA A 689 8.09 30.57 -11.31
C ALA A 689 8.45 31.31 -12.58
N THR A 690 7.48 32.07 -13.12
CA THR A 690 7.72 33.14 -14.09
C THR A 690 7.16 34.45 -13.54
N LEU A 691 7.87 35.54 -13.79
CA LEU A 691 7.42 36.90 -13.49
C LEU A 691 7.38 37.66 -14.82
N ASP A 692 6.20 38.17 -15.19
CA ASP A 692 5.96 38.84 -16.48
C ASP A 692 6.39 38.02 -17.70
N GLY A 693 6.15 36.67 -17.63
CA GLY A 693 6.49 35.73 -18.67
C GLY A 693 7.98 35.34 -18.74
N ARG A 694 8.82 35.81 -17.80
CA ARG A 694 10.26 35.47 -17.73
C ARG A 694 10.52 34.55 -16.54
N PRO A 695 11.41 33.56 -16.66
CA PRO A 695 11.80 32.72 -15.54
C PRO A 695 12.29 33.55 -14.35
N ALA A 696 11.80 33.26 -13.17
CA ALA A 696 12.13 33.93 -11.93
C ALA A 696 12.65 32.93 -10.87
N PRO A 697 13.58 33.35 -9.99
CA PRO A 697 14.06 32.48 -8.92
C PRO A 697 12.91 32.21 -7.93
N LEU A 698 12.72 30.94 -7.59
CA LEU A 698 11.75 30.50 -6.60
C LEU A 698 12.49 30.15 -5.31
N LEU A 699 12.22 30.91 -4.26
CA LEU A 699 12.84 30.77 -2.95
C LEU A 699 11.91 30.05 -1.99
N ARG A 700 12.46 29.37 -1.00
CA ARG A 700 11.68 28.89 0.14
C ARG A 700 11.59 30.01 1.18
N ALA A 701 10.39 30.27 1.68
CA ALA A 701 10.13 31.31 2.68
C ALA A 701 9.25 30.77 3.81
N ASP A 702 9.28 31.45 4.96
CA ASP A 702 8.44 31.20 6.13
C ASP A 702 8.40 29.70 6.50
N PHE A 703 9.57 29.08 6.47
CA PHE A 703 9.85 27.69 6.78
C PHE A 703 9.42 26.68 5.69
N THR A 704 8.20 26.79 5.14
CA THR A 704 7.68 25.78 4.19
C THR A 704 7.09 26.36 2.91
N PHE A 705 6.87 27.65 2.83
CA PHE A 705 6.19 28.31 1.72
C PHE A 705 7.15 28.79 0.62
N MET A 706 6.61 29.42 -0.41
CA MET A 706 7.38 29.91 -1.55
C MET A 706 7.46 31.45 -1.54
N ALA A 707 8.54 31.99 -2.10
CA ALA A 707 8.65 33.38 -2.40
C ALA A 707 9.39 33.65 -3.71
N VAL A 708 9.05 34.79 -4.37
CA VAL A 708 9.68 35.23 -5.60
C VAL A 708 10.14 36.68 -5.42
N PRO A 709 11.42 37.03 -5.63
CA PRO A 709 11.90 38.40 -5.62
C PRO A 709 11.23 39.21 -6.72
N VAL A 710 10.82 40.44 -6.40
CA VAL A 710 10.12 41.35 -7.31
C VAL A 710 10.65 42.77 -7.18
N LYS A 711 10.68 43.50 -8.30
CA LYS A 711 10.95 44.94 -8.35
C LYS A 711 9.69 45.74 -8.05
N ALA A 712 9.84 47.08 -7.80
CA ALA A 712 8.69 47.97 -7.72
C ALA A 712 7.91 47.97 -9.04
N GLY A 713 6.57 47.93 -8.98
CA GLY A 713 5.69 47.94 -10.15
C GLY A 713 4.59 46.91 -10.13
N SER A 714 3.82 46.85 -11.21
CA SER A 714 2.77 45.85 -11.41
C SER A 714 3.31 44.64 -12.18
N HIS A 715 3.08 43.46 -11.63
CA HIS A 715 3.64 42.20 -12.10
C HIS A 715 2.59 41.12 -12.18
N VAL A 716 2.83 40.17 -13.08
CA VAL A 716 2.08 38.90 -13.20
C VAL A 716 3.01 37.76 -12.79
N LEU A 717 2.72 37.18 -11.64
CA LEU A 717 3.38 35.96 -11.16
C LEU A 717 2.63 34.74 -11.69
N GLU A 718 3.36 33.80 -12.27
CA GLU A 718 2.84 32.46 -12.61
C GLU A 718 3.72 31.39 -11.97
N LEU A 719 3.07 30.44 -11.30
CA LEU A 719 3.71 29.25 -10.75
C LEU A 719 3.12 28.03 -11.45
N VAL A 720 3.98 27.11 -11.90
CA VAL A 720 3.57 25.86 -12.54
C VAL A 720 4.34 24.70 -11.88
N TYR A 721 3.60 23.65 -11.55
CA TYR A 721 4.16 22.43 -11.01
C TYR A 721 4.28 21.33 -12.08
N PHE A 722 5.46 20.73 -12.17
CA PHE A 722 5.69 19.50 -12.93
C PHE A 722 6.72 18.62 -12.18
N PRO A 723 6.44 17.33 -11.95
CA PRO A 723 7.31 16.45 -11.14
C PRO A 723 8.68 16.25 -11.79
N ASP A 724 9.77 16.69 -11.14
CA ASP A 724 11.14 16.60 -11.66
C ASP A 724 11.59 15.15 -11.88
N LYS A 725 11.07 14.20 -11.10
CA LYS A 725 11.46 12.78 -11.16
C LYS A 725 10.66 11.95 -12.16
N LEU A 726 9.61 12.51 -12.78
CA LEU A 726 8.79 11.77 -13.74
C LEU A 726 9.59 11.43 -15.01
N LEU A 727 10.26 12.39 -15.62
CA LEU A 727 11.04 12.15 -16.84
C LEU A 727 12.21 11.18 -16.63
N PRO A 728 13.06 11.32 -15.60
CA PRO A 728 14.06 10.30 -15.27
C PRO A 728 13.45 8.91 -15.04
N GLY A 729 12.27 8.84 -14.40
CA GLY A 729 11.54 7.59 -14.21
C GLY A 729 11.12 6.94 -15.53
N LEU A 730 10.56 7.73 -16.44
CA LEU A 730 10.19 7.25 -17.79
C LEU A 730 11.40 6.76 -18.58
N LEU A 731 12.53 7.46 -18.53
CA LEU A 731 13.76 7.04 -19.17
C LEU A 731 14.29 5.72 -18.59
N ALA A 732 14.25 5.55 -17.28
CA ALA A 732 14.64 4.30 -16.62
C ALA A 732 13.73 3.13 -17.02
N ALA A 733 12.41 3.35 -17.13
CA ALA A 733 11.47 2.34 -17.59
C ALA A 733 11.69 1.97 -19.05
N LEU A 734 11.93 2.93 -19.93
CA LEU A 734 12.25 2.69 -21.35
C LEU A 734 13.56 1.91 -21.52
N LEU A 735 14.61 2.28 -20.76
CA LEU A 735 15.88 1.54 -20.75
C LEU A 735 15.65 0.10 -20.27
N SER A 736 14.87 -0.09 -19.20
CA SER A 736 14.53 -1.42 -18.71
C SER A 736 13.80 -2.25 -19.77
N LEU A 737 12.84 -1.65 -20.48
CA LEU A 737 12.11 -2.31 -21.56
C LEU A 737 13.03 -2.71 -22.71
N ALA A 738 13.97 -1.83 -23.09
CA ALA A 738 14.99 -2.12 -24.11
C ALA A 738 15.90 -3.29 -23.69
N LEU A 739 16.36 -3.29 -22.43
CA LEU A 739 17.19 -4.38 -21.89
C LEU A 739 16.40 -5.71 -21.82
N LEU A 740 15.14 -5.69 -21.42
CA LEU A 740 14.26 -6.86 -21.45
C LEU A 740 14.10 -7.39 -22.88
N THR A 741 13.92 -6.51 -23.87
CA THR A 741 13.82 -6.90 -25.28
C THR A 741 15.11 -7.56 -25.75
N LEU A 742 16.27 -6.99 -25.44
CA LEU A 742 17.57 -7.56 -25.77
C LEU A 742 17.80 -8.94 -25.09
N LEU A 743 17.41 -9.08 -23.83
CA LEU A 743 17.51 -10.36 -23.12
C LEU A 743 16.59 -11.41 -23.75
N THR A 744 15.37 -11.03 -24.14
CA THR A 744 14.40 -11.96 -24.73
C THR A 744 14.82 -12.41 -26.15
N THR A 745 15.41 -11.52 -26.98
CA THR A 745 15.90 -11.90 -28.31
C THR A 745 17.10 -12.85 -28.25
N ARG A 746 18.01 -12.66 -27.28
CA ARG A 746 19.14 -13.59 -27.07
C ARG A 746 18.70 -14.97 -26.59
N VAL A 747 17.61 -15.06 -25.87
CA VAL A 747 17.05 -16.36 -25.39
C VAL A 747 16.37 -17.11 -26.51
N ASP A 748 15.62 -16.44 -27.39
CA ASP A 748 14.95 -17.08 -28.54
C ASP A 748 15.95 -17.70 -29.55
N SER A 749 17.19 -17.21 -29.59
CA SER A 749 18.28 -17.76 -30.42
C SER A 749 18.99 -18.98 -29.81
N ALA A 750 18.71 -19.32 -28.55
CA ALA A 750 19.29 -20.48 -27.90
C ALA A 750 18.51 -21.77 -28.25
N PRO A 751 19.18 -22.93 -28.53
CA PRO A 751 18.49 -24.16 -28.87
C PRO A 751 17.56 -24.61 -27.74
N VAL A 752 16.28 -24.82 -28.09
CA VAL A 752 15.19 -25.13 -27.15
C VAL A 752 15.28 -26.60 -26.75
N GLY A 753 15.89 -26.88 -25.59
CA GLY A 753 15.67 -28.16 -24.88
C GLY A 753 14.88 -27.89 -23.61
N GLY A 754 13.78 -28.59 -23.37
CA GLY A 754 13.01 -28.45 -22.14
C GLY A 754 13.87 -28.77 -20.91
N TYR A 755 14.04 -27.82 -20.01
CA TYR A 755 15.02 -27.84 -18.91
C TYR A 755 14.57 -28.62 -17.67
N PHE A 756 13.34 -29.07 -17.64
CA PHE A 756 12.86 -29.96 -16.58
C PHE A 756 12.32 -31.27 -17.21
N PRO A 757 12.62 -32.42 -16.64
CA PRO A 757 11.86 -33.62 -16.98
C PRO A 757 10.38 -33.38 -16.71
N PRO A 758 9.46 -33.90 -17.51
CA PRO A 758 8.03 -33.84 -17.22
C PRO A 758 7.79 -34.32 -15.80
N PRO A 759 6.80 -33.75 -15.10
CA PRO A 759 6.51 -34.02 -13.70
C PRO A 759 6.22 -35.51 -13.41
#